data_c6a4f8bbd834ce626d8701183a766a1d
#
_entry.id   c6a4f8bbd834ce626d8701183a766a1d
#
_cell.length_a   1.000
_cell.length_b   1.000
_cell.length_c   1.000
_cell.angle_alpha   90.00
_cell.angle_beta   90.00
_cell.angle_gamma   90.00
#
_symmetry.space_group_name_H-M   'P 1'
#
loop_
_entity.id
_entity.type
_entity.pdbx_description
1 polymer ?
#
loop_
_entity_poly.entity_id
_entity_poly.type
_entity_poly.pdbx_seq_one_letter_code
_entity_poly.pdbx_strand_id
1 'polypeptide(L)'
;MANFFDFNNNFSPVDDESELIPLMTSDDEEAILKETLPKSVPILPLRNAVLFPGVVIPISATRDKSVKLIKHANSKNKLIGVVSQKDSSVSDPTINDINKIGTVAKILRGLQMTDGNRTIIIQGKKRFSIEKVVSKKPFLTCTINELQESSPKNSNKKFLATIDSIKDLALKIIEENPNIPSEASFAIKNIHSNSFLVNFVSSNMNISVAEKFKILSINDLQKRALRCLKFMDVEFQKLSLKNDIQSKVRNDLDQQQREYFLNQQLKTIQEELGGSSNHQDIDEMKLKSDSKKWNNEVGNHFNKELLKLQRMNSQAAEYSIQRNYLDLMLDLPWNEFSKDNFSLNNAQKVLNRDHYGLDDVKRRIIEQIAVMKLRGDLNSPILCFYGPPGVGKTSLGKSIAESLGREYVRISLGGLRDEAEIRGHRKTYIGAMPGRIIQNLKRVKSSNPVFVLDEIDKLAIGNQGDPSSAMLEVLDPEQNSSFYDNFLELGFDLSKVLFIATANNLATIQPALLDRMEIINISGYSIEEKVQIAKKHLINNQISNHGLNDHKFRIVDSALKNIINGYTRESGVRSLNKNIAKVCRWIAKSIVKKEKFNNTIQPENIKEILGVSNQPRIYENNDFAGVVTGLAWTQYGGEILFVESTISKGKGNLSLTGNLGKVMKESATISLEYIKSNAKLFDINDSIFNEYNFHLHVPEGATPKDGPSAGITMITSLVSLLTQRKVKSKLAMTGEITLRGKVLPVGGIKEKILAAKRAKINTIILPAENKKNVDEIDKRYLRGLSFFYVENIFDVVKNSLLKQKVSCLLYTSPS
;
A
#
# COMPACT_ATOMS: atom_id res chain seq x y z
N MET A 1 9.52 -17.47 23.92
CA MET A 1 10.09 -18.00 22.67
C MET A 1 10.58 -19.40 22.96
N ALA A 2 9.92 -20.42 22.42
CA ALA A 2 10.30 -21.81 22.64
C ALA A 2 11.44 -22.14 21.67
N ASN A 3 12.56 -22.62 22.22
CA ASN A 3 13.75 -22.96 21.46
C ASN A 3 13.57 -24.27 20.67
N PHE A 4 14.23 -24.40 19.55
CA PHE A 4 14.11 -25.51 18.59
C PHE A 4 14.47 -26.91 19.18
N PHE A 5 15.27 -26.97 20.25
CA PHE A 5 15.58 -28.16 21.05
C PHE A 5 15.69 -27.71 22.51
N ASP A 6 14.58 -27.56 23.21
CA ASP A 6 14.58 -27.27 24.63
C ASP A 6 14.82 -28.60 25.43
N PHE A 7 16.06 -29.05 25.43
CA PHE A 7 16.47 -30.19 26.29
C PHE A 7 16.82 -29.76 27.72
N ASN A 8 16.86 -28.46 28.04
CA ASN A 8 17.47 -27.97 29.28
C ASN A 8 16.64 -27.03 30.14
N ASN A 9 15.31 -27.15 30.22
CA ASN A 9 14.60 -26.41 31.26
C ASN A 9 13.62 -27.32 32.01
N ASN A 10 14.12 -28.15 32.91
CA ASN A 10 13.45 -28.70 34.12
C ASN A 10 14.11 -29.96 34.65
N PHE A 11 15.43 -30.05 34.65
CA PHE A 11 16.14 -31.03 35.44
C PHE A 11 17.02 -30.35 36.48
N SER A 12 16.60 -30.35 37.74
CA SER A 12 17.51 -30.13 38.86
C SER A 12 18.52 -31.27 38.88
N PRO A 13 19.80 -31.01 39.20
CA PRO A 13 20.83 -32.02 39.21
C PRO A 13 20.65 -32.94 40.42
N VAL A 14 20.21 -34.14 40.15
CA VAL A 14 20.38 -35.25 41.09
C VAL A 14 21.01 -36.42 40.31
N ASP A 15 22.26 -36.65 40.64
CA ASP A 15 23.12 -37.81 40.39
C ASP A 15 23.55 -38.17 38.97
N ASP A 16 24.85 -38.27 38.86
CA ASP A 16 25.67 -38.82 37.80
C ASP A 16 25.09 -40.11 37.22
N GLU A 17 24.52 -40.04 36.07
CA GLU A 17 24.44 -41.04 35.00
C GLU A 17 23.54 -40.40 33.88
N SER A 18 24.17 -39.75 32.91
CA SER A 18 23.52 -39.28 31.69
C SER A 18 23.11 -40.48 30.82
N GLU A 19 21.99 -41.14 31.16
CA GLU A 19 21.33 -42.06 30.24
C GLU A 19 20.71 -41.24 29.09
N LEU A 20 21.42 -41.22 27.97
CA LEU A 20 20.91 -40.80 26.67
C LEU A 20 19.56 -41.49 26.44
N ILE A 21 18.51 -40.72 26.16
CA ILE A 21 17.23 -41.27 25.73
C ILE A 21 17.50 -42.19 24.53
N PRO A 22 17.19 -43.49 24.62
CA PRO A 22 17.57 -44.44 23.58
C PRO A 22 16.88 -44.05 22.25
N LEU A 23 17.68 -43.81 21.23
CA LEU A 23 17.20 -43.67 19.86
C LEU A 23 16.60 -45.01 19.43
N MET A 24 15.42 -44.94 18.76
CA MET A 24 14.73 -46.14 18.29
C MET A 24 15.60 -46.92 17.29
N THR A 25 15.85 -48.20 17.58
CA THR A 25 16.57 -49.10 16.69
C THR A 25 15.64 -49.67 15.60
N SER A 26 16.21 -50.25 14.55
CA SER A 26 15.43 -50.91 13.48
C SER A 26 14.57 -52.06 14.04
N ASP A 27 15.07 -52.78 15.05
CA ASP A 27 14.37 -53.90 15.70
C ASP A 27 13.18 -53.39 16.53
N ASP A 28 13.30 -52.19 17.15
CA ASP A 28 12.20 -51.55 17.88
C ASP A 28 11.08 -51.12 16.93
N GLU A 29 11.43 -50.63 15.73
CA GLU A 29 10.45 -50.23 14.71
C GLU A 29 9.66 -51.44 14.19
N GLU A 30 10.34 -52.55 13.89
CA GLU A 30 9.69 -53.80 13.51
C GLU A 30 8.79 -54.38 14.63
N ALA A 31 9.20 -54.26 15.87
CA ALA A 31 8.39 -54.68 17.01
C ALA A 31 7.12 -53.83 17.13
N ILE A 32 7.24 -52.50 16.92
CA ILE A 32 6.09 -51.59 16.93
C ILE A 32 5.12 -51.88 15.76
N LEU A 33 5.63 -52.21 14.58
CA LEU A 33 4.80 -52.53 13.42
C LEU A 33 4.01 -53.82 13.61
N LYS A 34 4.54 -54.80 14.33
CA LYS A 34 3.92 -56.11 14.60
C LYS A 34 2.92 -56.06 15.77
N GLU A 35 2.96 -55.02 16.62
CA GLU A 35 2.09 -54.86 17.79
C GLU A 35 0.65 -54.57 17.37
N THR A 36 -0.32 -55.38 17.82
CA THR A 36 -1.75 -55.11 17.56
C THR A 36 -2.32 -54.14 18.55
N LEU A 37 -3.02 -53.09 18.03
CA LEU A 37 -3.65 -52.10 18.86
C LEU A 37 -4.93 -52.65 19.54
N PRO A 38 -5.21 -52.27 20.80
CA PRO A 38 -6.48 -52.62 21.44
C PRO A 38 -7.64 -51.85 20.78
N LYS A 39 -8.82 -52.48 20.70
CA LYS A 39 -10.03 -51.89 20.07
C LYS A 39 -10.48 -50.60 20.78
N SER A 40 -10.17 -50.41 22.06
CA SER A 40 -10.50 -49.20 22.81
C SER A 40 -9.34 -48.78 23.69
N VAL A 41 -9.08 -47.46 23.75
CA VAL A 41 -8.01 -46.87 24.56
C VAL A 41 -8.50 -45.64 25.33
N PRO A 42 -7.95 -45.39 26.54
CA PRO A 42 -8.16 -44.15 27.24
C PRO A 42 -7.45 -43.01 26.52
N ILE A 43 -8.13 -41.88 26.32
CA ILE A 43 -7.62 -40.73 25.52
C ILE A 43 -7.09 -39.64 26.43
N LEU A 44 -5.81 -39.30 26.24
CA LEU A 44 -5.12 -38.20 26.93
C LEU A 44 -4.99 -37.01 26.02
N PRO A 45 -5.73 -35.88 26.25
CA PRO A 45 -5.61 -34.66 25.48
C PRO A 45 -4.37 -33.86 25.87
N LEU A 46 -3.55 -33.50 24.86
CA LEU A 46 -2.40 -32.59 25.02
C LEU A 46 -2.74 -31.15 24.61
N ARG A 47 -2.30 -30.19 25.42
CA ARG A 47 -2.52 -28.76 25.14
C ARG A 47 -1.62 -28.21 24.02
N ASN A 48 -0.31 -28.38 24.20
CA ASN A 48 0.72 -27.70 23.43
C ASN A 48 1.67 -28.65 22.69
N ALA A 49 1.32 -29.90 22.56
CA ALA A 49 2.16 -30.89 21.91
C ALA A 49 1.37 -31.81 21.00
N VAL A 50 2.05 -32.36 20.02
CA VAL A 50 1.57 -33.44 19.15
C VAL A 50 2.57 -34.58 19.24
N LEU A 51 2.11 -35.79 19.63
CA LEU A 51 2.96 -36.96 19.68
C LEU A 51 3.02 -37.64 18.32
N PHE A 52 4.23 -37.85 17.85
CA PHE A 52 4.49 -38.62 16.63
C PHE A 52 4.92 -40.05 16.93
N PRO A 53 4.67 -41.04 16.02
CA PRO A 53 5.14 -42.39 16.15
C PRO A 53 6.68 -42.48 16.33
N GLY A 54 7.12 -43.32 17.24
CA GLY A 54 8.53 -43.53 17.57
C GLY A 54 9.11 -42.49 18.52
N VAL A 55 8.54 -41.31 18.63
CA VAL A 55 9.07 -40.19 19.41
C VAL A 55 8.74 -40.36 20.89
N VAL A 56 9.72 -40.05 21.75
CA VAL A 56 9.58 -40.05 23.20
C VAL A 56 9.48 -38.63 23.70
N ILE A 57 8.43 -38.33 24.48
CA ILE A 57 8.22 -36.97 25.05
C ILE A 57 7.85 -37.08 26.54
N PRO A 58 8.33 -36.15 27.38
CA PRO A 58 7.86 -35.97 28.74
C PRO A 58 6.55 -35.19 28.74
N ILE A 59 5.58 -35.59 29.55
CA ILE A 59 4.29 -34.90 29.69
C ILE A 59 3.94 -34.73 31.16
N SER A 60 3.65 -33.52 31.58
CA SER A 60 3.14 -33.21 32.91
C SER A 60 1.61 -33.19 32.89
N ALA A 61 1.01 -34.07 33.69
CA ALA A 61 -0.43 -34.20 33.87
C ALA A 61 -0.88 -33.44 35.10
N THR A 62 -1.55 -32.33 34.93
CA THR A 62 -2.08 -31.45 36.00
C THR A 62 -3.58 -31.59 36.24
N ARG A 63 -4.30 -32.24 35.31
CA ARG A 63 -5.78 -32.38 35.39
C ARG A 63 -6.15 -33.67 36.11
N ASP A 64 -7.14 -33.63 37.01
CA ASP A 64 -7.64 -34.79 37.74
C ASP A 64 -8.03 -35.96 36.85
N LYS A 65 -8.69 -35.69 35.70
CA LYS A 65 -9.04 -36.74 34.73
C LYS A 65 -7.83 -37.38 34.09
N SER A 66 -6.79 -36.59 33.77
CA SER A 66 -5.53 -37.10 33.23
C SER A 66 -4.75 -37.91 34.24
N VAL A 67 -4.70 -37.47 35.51
CA VAL A 67 -4.04 -38.23 36.59
C VAL A 67 -4.75 -39.53 36.83
N LYS A 68 -6.10 -39.59 36.87
CA LYS A 68 -6.87 -40.84 36.97
C LYS A 68 -6.63 -41.77 35.78
N LEU A 69 -6.58 -41.23 34.57
CA LEU A 69 -6.27 -41.97 33.36
C LEU A 69 -4.91 -42.63 33.45
N ILE A 70 -3.85 -41.89 33.84
CA ILE A 70 -2.48 -42.38 33.96
C ILE A 70 -2.39 -43.47 35.02
N LYS A 71 -3.03 -43.31 36.20
CA LYS A 71 -3.10 -44.34 37.23
C LYS A 71 -3.74 -45.62 36.68
N HIS A 72 -4.84 -45.51 35.96
CA HIS A 72 -5.52 -46.67 35.38
C HIS A 72 -4.71 -47.32 34.26
N ALA A 73 -4.03 -46.57 33.41
CA ALA A 73 -3.18 -47.12 32.37
C ALA A 73 -1.97 -47.85 32.95
N ASN A 74 -1.35 -47.30 34.00
CA ASN A 74 -0.20 -47.96 34.69
C ASN A 74 -0.55 -49.32 35.35
N SER A 75 -1.79 -49.47 35.83
CA SER A 75 -2.24 -50.72 36.43
C SER A 75 -2.70 -51.78 35.42
N LYS A 76 -2.83 -51.46 34.14
CA LYS A 76 -3.20 -52.37 33.06
C LYS A 76 -2.06 -52.52 32.03
N ASN A 77 -2.35 -52.19 30.75
CA ASN A 77 -1.41 -52.44 29.64
C ASN A 77 -0.42 -51.30 29.35
N LYS A 78 -0.35 -50.22 30.16
CA LYS A 78 0.46 -49.03 29.98
C LYS A 78 0.23 -48.30 28.60
N LEU A 79 -0.86 -48.64 27.88
CA LEU A 79 -1.18 -48.03 26.59
C LEU A 79 -2.25 -46.94 26.78
N ILE A 80 -2.04 -45.78 26.13
CA ILE A 80 -2.95 -44.62 26.10
C ILE A 80 -3.05 -44.08 24.69
N GLY A 81 -4.18 -43.54 24.33
CA GLY A 81 -4.33 -42.75 23.08
C GLY A 81 -4.03 -41.28 23.38
N VAL A 82 -3.13 -40.71 22.65
CA VAL A 82 -2.70 -39.31 22.84
C VAL A 82 -3.19 -38.47 21.65
N VAL A 83 -3.92 -37.39 21.94
CA VAL A 83 -4.46 -36.47 20.92
C VAL A 83 -4.20 -35.03 21.31
N SER A 84 -3.97 -34.17 20.31
CA SER A 84 -3.81 -32.76 20.58
C SER A 84 -5.17 -32.06 20.67
N GLN A 85 -5.28 -31.05 21.52
CA GLN A 85 -6.44 -30.15 21.57
C GLN A 85 -6.47 -29.24 20.35
N LYS A 86 -7.68 -28.83 19.93
CA LYS A 86 -7.85 -27.82 18.86
C LYS A 86 -7.55 -26.42 19.39
N ASP A 87 -7.98 -26.16 20.62
CA ASP A 87 -7.77 -24.90 21.32
C ASP A 87 -7.12 -25.16 22.67
N SER A 88 -5.96 -24.58 22.92
CA SER A 88 -5.19 -24.74 24.16
C SER A 88 -5.81 -24.02 25.36
N SER A 89 -6.75 -23.09 25.16
CA SER A 89 -7.43 -22.33 26.21
C SER A 89 -8.44 -23.18 27.00
N VAL A 90 -8.98 -24.24 26.40
CA VAL A 90 -9.98 -25.10 27.01
C VAL A 90 -9.38 -25.93 28.15
N SER A 91 -9.87 -25.69 29.38
CA SER A 91 -9.33 -26.36 30.56
C SER A 91 -9.74 -27.82 30.66
N ASP A 92 -10.99 -28.19 30.35
CA ASP A 92 -11.52 -29.55 30.37
C ASP A 92 -12.09 -29.92 28.98
N PRO A 93 -11.25 -30.41 28.07
CA PRO A 93 -11.65 -30.67 26.70
C PRO A 93 -12.60 -31.88 26.59
N THR A 94 -13.64 -31.68 25.78
CA THR A 94 -14.59 -32.68 25.34
C THR A 94 -14.15 -33.31 24.00
N ILE A 95 -14.88 -34.29 23.51
CA ILE A 95 -14.57 -34.92 22.21
C ILE A 95 -14.57 -33.93 21.04
N ASN A 96 -15.32 -32.83 21.13
CA ASN A 96 -15.38 -31.80 20.10
C ASN A 96 -14.15 -30.89 20.09
N ASP A 97 -13.50 -30.76 21.25
CA ASP A 97 -12.35 -29.87 21.46
C ASP A 97 -11.00 -30.53 21.14
N ILE A 98 -11.02 -31.82 20.83
CA ILE A 98 -9.84 -32.58 20.48
C ILE A 98 -9.84 -32.96 19.00
N ASN A 99 -8.64 -33.25 18.50
CA ASN A 99 -8.47 -33.72 17.14
C ASN A 99 -8.85 -35.22 17.03
N LYS A 100 -9.38 -35.61 15.87
CA LYS A 100 -9.82 -37.00 15.65
C LYS A 100 -8.68 -38.01 15.39
N ILE A 101 -7.49 -37.52 15.06
CA ILE A 101 -6.31 -38.34 14.78
C ILE A 101 -5.33 -38.11 15.91
N GLY A 102 -4.72 -39.21 16.38
CA GLY A 102 -3.71 -39.18 17.42
C GLY A 102 -2.72 -40.35 17.28
N THR A 103 -1.90 -40.49 18.29
CA THR A 103 -0.90 -41.58 18.38
C THR A 103 -1.14 -42.40 19.64
N VAL A 104 -1.23 -43.72 19.52
CA VAL A 104 -1.21 -44.62 20.69
C VAL A 104 0.18 -44.55 21.29
N ALA A 105 0.27 -44.35 22.58
CA ALA A 105 1.53 -44.26 23.31
C ALA A 105 1.62 -45.29 24.40
N LYS A 106 2.85 -45.74 24.66
CA LYS A 106 3.20 -46.56 25.80
C LYS A 106 3.83 -45.70 26.88
N ILE A 107 3.38 -45.80 28.11
CA ILE A 107 4.01 -45.15 29.26
C ILE A 107 5.28 -45.92 29.61
N LEU A 108 6.44 -45.26 29.49
CA LEU A 108 7.76 -45.87 29.82
C LEU A 108 8.07 -45.70 31.29
N ARG A 109 7.97 -44.47 31.82
CA ARG A 109 8.32 -44.10 33.18
C ARG A 109 7.34 -43.06 33.72
N GLY A 110 7.01 -43.09 35.00
CA GLY A 110 6.20 -42.08 35.68
C GLY A 110 6.94 -41.55 36.88
N LEU A 111 7.09 -40.22 36.96
CA LEU A 111 7.71 -39.52 38.08
C LEU A 111 6.61 -38.74 38.82
N GLN A 112 6.62 -38.82 40.14
CA GLN A 112 5.73 -38.02 40.97
C GLN A 112 6.51 -36.84 41.52
N MET A 113 6.11 -35.62 41.14
CA MET A 113 6.73 -34.38 41.61
C MET A 113 6.22 -34.03 43.02
N THR A 114 7.01 -33.26 43.75
CA THR A 114 6.69 -32.77 45.11
C THR A 114 5.46 -31.88 45.19
N ASP A 115 5.08 -31.24 44.06
CA ASP A 115 3.89 -30.36 43.90
C ASP A 115 2.58 -31.12 43.60
N GLY A 116 2.59 -32.46 43.66
CA GLY A 116 1.44 -33.29 43.37
C GLY A 116 1.17 -33.58 41.91
N ASN A 117 1.88 -32.91 41.00
CA ASN A 117 1.80 -33.15 39.57
C ASN A 117 2.51 -34.47 39.22
N ARG A 118 2.02 -35.16 38.18
CA ARG A 118 2.66 -36.34 37.63
C ARG A 118 3.23 -36.07 36.27
N THR A 119 4.55 -36.26 36.16
CA THR A 119 5.23 -36.27 34.88
C THR A 119 5.40 -37.68 34.40
N ILE A 120 5.00 -37.99 33.18
CA ILE A 120 5.17 -39.29 32.55
C ILE A 120 6.00 -39.14 31.29
N ILE A 121 6.87 -40.10 31.05
CA ILE A 121 7.59 -40.24 29.79
C ILE A 121 6.83 -41.26 28.96
N ILE A 122 6.39 -40.80 27.77
CA ILE A 122 5.61 -41.64 26.86
C ILE A 122 6.31 -41.78 25.50
N GLN A 123 6.18 -42.94 24.90
CA GLN A 123 6.68 -43.26 23.57
C GLN A 123 5.49 -43.47 22.63
N GLY A 124 5.47 -42.74 21.50
CA GLY A 124 4.49 -42.94 20.44
C GLY A 124 4.65 -44.29 19.75
N LYS A 125 3.58 -44.99 19.52
CA LYS A 125 3.55 -46.28 18.80
C LYS A 125 3.02 -46.14 17.41
N LYS A 126 1.71 -46.23 17.24
CA LYS A 126 1.02 -46.17 15.96
C LYS A 126 0.00 -45.04 15.93
N ARG A 127 -0.30 -44.53 14.75
CA ARG A 127 -1.36 -43.51 14.57
C ARG A 127 -2.72 -44.21 14.57
N PHE A 128 -3.70 -43.47 15.08
CA PHE A 128 -5.10 -43.92 15.08
C PHE A 128 -6.06 -42.82 14.79
N SER A 129 -7.26 -43.17 14.36
CA SER A 129 -8.42 -42.28 14.30
C SER A 129 -9.47 -42.70 15.33
N ILE A 130 -10.09 -41.74 15.98
CA ILE A 130 -11.19 -41.96 16.91
C ILE A 130 -12.45 -42.29 16.10
N GLU A 131 -13.10 -43.39 16.43
CA GLU A 131 -14.36 -43.82 15.79
C GLU A 131 -15.56 -43.45 16.65
N LYS A 132 -15.66 -43.98 17.89
CA LYS A 132 -16.79 -43.74 18.81
C LYS A 132 -16.30 -43.58 20.25
N VAL A 133 -17.04 -42.76 21.01
CA VAL A 133 -16.82 -42.63 22.45
C VAL A 133 -17.48 -43.78 23.18
N VAL A 134 -16.69 -44.53 23.99
CA VAL A 134 -17.17 -45.64 24.82
C VAL A 134 -17.59 -45.15 26.18
N SER A 135 -16.78 -44.30 26.83
CA SER A 135 -17.08 -43.74 28.16
C SER A 135 -16.52 -42.30 28.26
N LYS A 136 -17.24 -41.45 28.99
CA LYS A 136 -16.80 -40.10 29.32
C LYS A 136 -16.29 -39.95 30.76
N LYS A 137 -16.63 -40.88 31.64
CA LYS A 137 -16.25 -40.89 33.07
C LYS A 137 -15.63 -42.22 33.44
N PRO A 138 -14.56 -42.31 34.30
CA PRO A 138 -13.89 -41.17 34.96
C PRO A 138 -12.97 -40.39 34.05
N PHE A 139 -12.63 -40.87 32.86
CA PHE A 139 -11.85 -40.25 31.80
C PHE A 139 -12.41 -40.69 30.44
N LEU A 140 -12.01 -39.98 29.37
CA LEU A 140 -12.45 -40.26 28.01
C LEU A 140 -11.86 -41.56 27.50
N THR A 141 -12.69 -42.51 27.09
CA THR A 141 -12.28 -43.78 26.44
C THR A 141 -12.99 -43.88 25.09
N CYS A 142 -12.21 -44.17 24.03
CA CYS A 142 -12.76 -44.23 22.68
C CYS A 142 -12.36 -45.57 21.99
N THR A 143 -13.22 -46.03 21.09
CA THR A 143 -12.86 -46.99 20.05
C THR A 143 -11.99 -46.31 19.01
N ILE A 144 -10.96 -46.99 18.57
CA ILE A 144 -9.95 -46.49 17.66
C ILE A 144 -9.78 -47.42 16.46
N ASN A 145 -9.52 -46.79 15.29
CA ASN A 145 -9.09 -47.48 14.09
C ASN A 145 -7.63 -47.14 13.79
N GLU A 146 -6.80 -48.15 13.51
CA GLU A 146 -5.41 -47.96 13.13
C GLU A 146 -5.30 -47.29 11.79
N LEU A 147 -4.48 -46.26 11.68
CA LEU A 147 -4.19 -45.59 10.43
C LEU A 147 -2.90 -46.18 9.84
N GLN A 148 -3.06 -46.92 8.75
CA GLN A 148 -1.92 -47.49 8.02
C GLN A 148 -1.12 -46.35 7.34
N GLU A 149 0.18 -46.44 7.41
CA GLU A 149 1.10 -45.55 6.71
C GLU A 149 1.38 -46.11 5.32
N SER A 150 1.16 -45.24 4.31
CA SER A 150 1.57 -45.54 2.95
C SER A 150 3.01 -45.12 2.74
N SER A 151 3.92 -46.05 2.76
CA SER A 151 5.34 -45.80 2.48
C SER A 151 5.64 -46.04 1.00
N PRO A 152 6.37 -45.16 0.33
CA PRO A 152 6.80 -45.38 -1.05
C PRO A 152 7.80 -46.55 -1.09
N LYS A 153 7.84 -47.26 -2.26
CA LYS A 153 8.82 -48.31 -2.48
C LYS A 153 10.26 -47.78 -2.31
N ASN A 154 11.17 -48.56 -1.72
CA ASN A 154 12.57 -48.15 -1.45
C ASN A 154 13.36 -47.72 -2.71
N SER A 155 12.85 -47.89 -3.92
CA SER A 155 13.44 -47.44 -5.19
C SER A 155 12.99 -46.03 -5.62
N ASN A 156 12.18 -45.34 -4.85
CA ASN A 156 11.70 -43.98 -5.22
C ASN A 156 12.79 -42.92 -4.98
N LYS A 157 13.56 -42.61 -6.03
CA LYS A 157 14.66 -41.62 -5.98
C LYS A 157 14.24 -40.24 -5.44
N LYS A 158 13.00 -39.78 -5.75
CA LYS A 158 12.50 -38.47 -5.27
C LYS A 158 12.26 -38.49 -3.76
N PHE A 159 11.79 -39.58 -3.20
CA PHE A 159 11.58 -39.70 -1.76
C PHE A 159 12.92 -39.76 -1.02
N LEU A 160 13.89 -40.56 -1.50
CA LEU A 160 15.23 -40.63 -0.89
C LEU A 160 15.92 -39.26 -0.90
N ALA A 161 15.89 -38.56 -2.04
CA ALA A 161 16.44 -37.20 -2.12
C ALA A 161 15.76 -36.21 -1.14
N THR A 162 14.44 -36.36 -0.91
CA THR A 162 13.73 -35.54 0.10
C THR A 162 14.21 -35.86 1.52
N ILE A 163 14.46 -37.13 1.84
CA ILE A 163 14.96 -37.56 3.12
C ILE A 163 16.41 -37.06 3.37
N ASP A 164 17.26 -37.17 2.36
CA ASP A 164 18.61 -36.61 2.41
C ASP A 164 18.59 -35.09 2.61
N SER A 165 17.72 -34.38 1.89
CA SER A 165 17.55 -32.93 2.09
C SER A 165 17.06 -32.58 3.50
N ILE A 166 16.20 -33.40 4.12
CA ILE A 166 15.76 -33.21 5.49
C ILE A 166 16.96 -33.41 6.46
N LYS A 167 17.79 -34.43 6.24
CA LYS A 167 19.00 -34.65 7.06
C LYS A 167 19.97 -33.45 6.95
N ASP A 168 20.30 -33.04 5.73
CA ASP A 168 21.24 -31.93 5.49
C ASP A 168 20.75 -30.62 6.10
N LEU A 169 19.47 -30.33 5.91
CA LEU A 169 18.89 -29.10 6.45
C LEU A 169 18.79 -29.15 7.98
N ALA A 170 18.50 -30.29 8.56
CA ALA A 170 18.51 -30.47 10.02
C ALA A 170 19.91 -30.22 10.61
N LEU A 171 20.96 -30.75 9.97
CA LEU A 171 22.34 -30.50 10.38
C LEU A 171 22.70 -29.01 10.30
N LYS A 172 22.34 -28.32 9.22
CA LYS A 172 22.56 -26.89 9.07
C LYS A 172 21.83 -26.06 10.13
N ILE A 173 20.59 -26.42 10.45
CA ILE A 173 19.82 -25.75 11.52
C ILE A 173 20.49 -25.93 12.87
N ILE A 174 21.07 -27.14 13.14
CA ILE A 174 21.80 -27.40 14.38
C ILE A 174 23.10 -26.59 14.45
N GLU A 175 23.85 -26.51 13.36
CA GLU A 175 25.09 -25.74 13.27
C GLU A 175 24.87 -24.24 13.47
N GLU A 176 23.79 -23.69 12.87
CA GLU A 176 23.46 -22.27 12.94
C GLU A 176 22.77 -21.84 14.25
N ASN A 177 22.29 -22.78 15.06
CA ASN A 177 21.56 -22.49 16.29
C ASN A 177 22.37 -22.78 17.54
N PRO A 178 22.94 -21.78 18.23
CA PRO A 178 23.79 -21.98 19.40
C PRO A 178 23.08 -22.58 20.63
N ASN A 179 21.73 -22.63 20.59
CA ASN A 179 20.94 -23.21 21.69
C ASN A 179 20.71 -24.74 21.54
N ILE A 180 21.19 -25.35 20.46
CA ILE A 180 21.04 -26.77 20.23
C ILE A 180 22.38 -27.44 20.53
N PRO A 181 22.43 -28.48 21.42
CA PRO A 181 23.64 -29.21 21.67
C PRO A 181 24.21 -29.91 20.44
N SER A 182 25.52 -29.93 20.27
CA SER A 182 26.22 -30.56 19.14
C SER A 182 25.93 -32.06 19.01
N GLU A 183 25.58 -32.71 20.11
CA GLU A 183 25.18 -34.12 20.20
C GLU A 183 23.91 -34.44 19.40
N ALA A 184 23.05 -33.44 19.18
CA ALA A 184 21.86 -33.57 18.33
C ALA A 184 22.20 -33.89 16.85
N SER A 185 23.36 -33.42 16.36
CA SER A 185 23.85 -33.76 15.01
C SER A 185 24.18 -35.27 14.91
N PHE A 186 24.74 -35.86 15.98
CA PHE A 186 25.02 -37.29 16.02
C PHE A 186 23.73 -38.11 16.00
N ALA A 187 22.72 -37.68 16.75
CA ALA A 187 21.42 -38.31 16.74
C ALA A 187 20.77 -38.33 15.33
N ILE A 188 20.75 -37.22 14.61
CA ILE A 188 20.19 -37.14 13.27
C ILE A 188 20.94 -38.03 12.27
N LYS A 189 22.29 -38.08 12.36
CA LYS A 189 23.11 -38.91 11.48
C LYS A 189 22.85 -40.42 11.67
N ASN A 190 22.55 -40.85 12.89
CA ASN A 190 22.35 -42.26 13.26
C ASN A 190 20.90 -42.74 13.09
N ILE A 191 19.96 -41.91 12.67
CA ILE A 191 18.60 -42.36 12.35
C ILE A 191 18.60 -43.06 11.00
N HIS A 192 18.32 -44.35 11.01
CA HIS A 192 18.24 -45.19 9.80
C HIS A 192 16.82 -45.27 9.21
N SER A 193 15.80 -45.21 10.06
CA SER A 193 14.39 -45.21 9.59
C SER A 193 13.96 -43.89 9.03
N ASN A 194 13.50 -43.90 7.77
CA ASN A 194 12.99 -42.71 7.08
C ASN A 194 11.70 -42.21 7.73
N SER A 195 10.81 -43.10 8.18
CA SER A 195 9.57 -42.72 8.86
C SER A 195 9.86 -42.07 10.21
N PHE A 196 10.75 -42.72 10.99
CA PHE A 196 11.16 -42.15 12.28
C PHE A 196 11.86 -40.80 12.15
N LEU A 197 12.73 -40.63 11.15
CA LEU A 197 13.39 -39.32 10.89
C LEU A 197 12.37 -38.21 10.68
N VAL A 198 11.41 -38.42 9.77
CA VAL A 198 10.36 -37.40 9.46
C VAL A 198 9.54 -37.11 10.72
N ASN A 199 9.18 -38.14 11.50
CA ASN A 199 8.40 -37.97 12.72
C ASN A 199 9.21 -37.24 13.81
N PHE A 200 10.47 -37.57 13.98
CA PHE A 200 11.38 -36.98 14.95
C PHE A 200 11.61 -35.49 14.65
N VAL A 201 11.95 -35.18 13.42
CA VAL A 201 12.14 -33.80 12.98
C VAL A 201 10.85 -33.01 13.13
N SER A 202 9.71 -33.58 12.69
CA SER A 202 8.40 -32.88 12.79
C SER A 202 7.97 -32.60 14.24
N SER A 203 8.35 -33.47 15.17
CA SER A 203 8.07 -33.26 16.59
C SER A 203 8.85 -32.11 17.19
N ASN A 204 10.12 -31.94 16.76
CA ASN A 204 11.06 -30.96 17.33
C ASN A 204 11.08 -29.63 16.64
N MET A 205 10.44 -29.49 15.47
CA MET A 205 10.31 -28.18 14.78
C MET A 205 9.55 -27.14 15.60
N ASN A 206 9.96 -25.88 15.49
CA ASN A 206 9.30 -24.74 16.15
C ASN A 206 8.13 -24.21 15.32
N ILE A 207 7.11 -25.04 15.12
CA ILE A 207 5.87 -24.71 14.41
C ILE A 207 4.66 -24.89 15.33
N SER A 208 3.54 -24.30 14.97
CA SER A 208 2.31 -24.35 15.76
C SER A 208 1.79 -25.79 15.91
N VAL A 209 1.07 -26.05 17.02
CA VAL A 209 0.44 -27.36 17.28
C VAL A 209 -0.49 -27.74 16.12
N ALA A 210 -1.21 -26.78 15.55
CA ALA A 210 -2.09 -27.00 14.41
C ALA A 210 -1.32 -27.44 13.14
N GLU A 211 -0.12 -26.93 12.93
CA GLU A 211 0.73 -27.34 11.81
C GLU A 211 1.36 -28.71 12.05
N LYS A 212 1.85 -28.99 13.27
CA LYS A 212 2.30 -30.33 13.67
C LYS A 212 1.17 -31.37 13.47
N PHE A 213 -0.05 -31.02 13.85
CA PHE A 213 -1.20 -31.90 13.65
C PHE A 213 -1.49 -32.14 12.16
N LYS A 214 -1.39 -31.12 11.32
CA LYS A 214 -1.55 -31.29 9.85
C LYS A 214 -0.49 -32.24 9.28
N ILE A 215 0.74 -32.23 9.79
CA ILE A 215 1.79 -33.17 9.39
C ILE A 215 1.42 -34.60 9.86
N LEU A 216 1.02 -34.78 11.12
CA LEU A 216 0.62 -36.06 11.68
C LEU A 216 -0.56 -36.70 10.92
N SER A 217 -1.49 -35.88 10.43
CA SER A 217 -2.69 -36.34 9.73
C SER A 217 -2.45 -36.89 8.32
N ILE A 218 -1.28 -36.66 7.72
CA ILE A 218 -0.93 -37.13 6.38
C ILE A 218 -0.56 -38.62 6.44
N ASN A 219 -1.30 -39.48 5.70
CA ASN A 219 -1.03 -40.92 5.67
C ASN A 219 0.12 -41.30 4.73
N ASP A 220 0.32 -40.55 3.68
CA ASP A 220 1.40 -40.73 2.69
C ASP A 220 2.72 -40.15 3.24
N LEU A 221 3.70 -41.02 3.47
CA LEU A 221 4.99 -40.62 4.03
C LEU A 221 5.78 -39.65 3.14
N GLN A 222 5.67 -39.78 1.82
CA GLN A 222 6.35 -38.87 0.89
C GLN A 222 5.79 -37.45 0.98
N LYS A 223 4.47 -37.30 1.04
CA LYS A 223 3.82 -35.99 1.21
C LYS A 223 4.14 -35.42 2.59
N ARG A 224 4.24 -36.25 3.62
CA ARG A 224 4.62 -35.84 4.98
C ARG A 224 6.05 -35.31 5.01
N ALA A 225 6.99 -36.01 4.37
CA ALA A 225 8.39 -35.61 4.25
C ALA A 225 8.55 -34.29 3.50
N LEU A 226 7.87 -34.11 2.37
CA LEU A 226 7.88 -32.82 1.63
C LEU A 226 7.33 -31.66 2.46
N ARG A 227 6.29 -31.92 3.23
CA ARG A 227 5.74 -30.87 4.11
C ARG A 227 6.68 -30.52 5.27
N CYS A 228 7.33 -31.53 5.85
CA CYS A 228 8.37 -31.36 6.85
C CYS A 228 9.52 -30.50 6.29
N LEU A 229 10.06 -30.85 5.12
CA LEU A 229 11.14 -30.12 4.46
C LEU A 229 10.78 -28.63 4.21
N LYS A 230 9.54 -28.37 3.77
CA LYS A 230 9.10 -26.98 3.55
C LYS A 230 9.12 -26.13 4.82
N PHE A 231 8.71 -26.68 5.95
CA PHE A 231 8.74 -25.95 7.21
C PHE A 231 10.17 -25.77 7.73
N MET A 232 11.04 -26.76 7.52
CA MET A 232 12.45 -26.65 7.88
C MET A 232 13.18 -25.56 7.07
N ASP A 233 12.90 -25.45 5.78
CA ASP A 233 13.48 -24.41 4.93
C ASP A 233 13.11 -23.01 5.42
N VAL A 234 11.84 -22.78 5.74
CA VAL A 234 11.38 -21.51 6.33
C VAL A 234 12.07 -21.21 7.67
N GLU A 235 12.27 -22.23 8.51
CA GLU A 235 12.92 -22.07 9.80
C GLU A 235 14.43 -21.75 9.64
N PHE A 236 15.10 -22.43 8.73
CA PHE A 236 16.50 -22.17 8.40
C PHE A 236 16.70 -20.73 7.88
N GLN A 237 15.86 -20.27 6.96
CA GLN A 237 15.92 -18.88 6.44
C GLN A 237 15.74 -17.84 7.54
N LYS A 238 14.82 -18.08 8.48
CA LYS A 238 14.63 -17.20 9.64
C LYS A 238 15.85 -17.18 10.56
N LEU A 239 16.47 -18.33 10.78
CA LEU A 239 17.63 -18.46 11.65
C LEU A 239 18.86 -17.77 11.04
N SER A 240 19.14 -18.01 9.76
CA SER A 240 20.22 -17.36 9.02
C SER A 240 20.06 -15.83 9.03
N LEU A 241 18.86 -15.31 8.73
CA LEU A 241 18.60 -13.87 8.79
C LEU A 241 18.81 -13.28 10.20
N LYS A 242 18.41 -14.02 11.23
CA LYS A 242 18.63 -13.61 12.63
C LYS A 242 20.12 -13.54 12.97
N ASN A 243 20.91 -14.53 12.54
CA ASN A 243 22.34 -14.57 12.78
C ASN A 243 23.06 -13.46 12.03
N ASP A 244 22.67 -13.16 10.79
CA ASP A 244 23.20 -12.04 10.00
C ASP A 244 22.92 -10.69 10.66
N ILE A 245 21.72 -10.49 11.19
CA ILE A 245 21.37 -9.27 11.94
C ILE A 245 22.20 -9.18 13.23
N GLN A 246 22.32 -10.26 13.97
CA GLN A 246 23.10 -10.27 15.22
C GLN A 246 24.59 -10.04 14.98
N SER A 247 25.17 -10.59 13.90
CA SER A 247 26.57 -10.38 13.55
C SER A 247 26.83 -8.92 13.14
N LYS A 248 25.92 -8.28 12.39
CA LYS A 248 26.00 -6.86 12.06
C LYS A 248 25.93 -5.97 13.29
N VAL A 249 24.95 -6.22 14.17
CA VAL A 249 24.81 -5.47 15.44
C VAL A 249 26.04 -5.62 16.33
N ARG A 250 26.64 -6.81 16.38
CA ARG A 250 27.84 -7.06 17.17
C ARG A 250 29.05 -6.32 16.59
N ASN A 251 29.23 -6.35 15.27
CA ASN A 251 30.30 -5.60 14.60
C ASN A 251 30.14 -4.09 14.78
N ASP A 252 28.91 -3.57 14.71
CA ASP A 252 28.61 -2.17 14.96
C ASP A 252 28.91 -1.76 16.42
N LEU A 253 28.59 -2.64 17.38
CA LEU A 253 28.90 -2.43 18.80
C LEU A 253 30.41 -2.49 19.07
N ASP A 254 31.14 -3.44 18.49
CA ASP A 254 32.58 -3.56 18.64
C ASP A 254 33.30 -2.36 18.01
N GLN A 255 32.79 -1.85 16.86
CA GLN A 255 33.29 -0.64 16.24
C GLN A 255 33.01 0.59 17.10
N GLN A 256 31.81 0.73 17.65
CA GLN A 256 31.48 1.82 18.59
C GLN A 256 32.30 1.76 19.87
N GLN A 257 32.53 0.57 20.44
CA GLN A 257 33.40 0.43 21.61
C GLN A 257 34.86 0.80 21.31
N ARG A 258 35.36 0.41 20.13
CA ARG A 258 36.71 0.78 19.68
C ARG A 258 36.83 2.26 19.42
N GLU A 259 35.85 2.90 18.78
CA GLU A 259 35.80 4.35 18.59
C GLU A 259 35.70 5.08 19.94
N TYR A 260 34.90 4.57 20.87
CA TYR A 260 34.77 5.12 22.21
C TYR A 260 36.13 5.05 22.96
N PHE A 261 36.82 3.91 22.90
CA PHE A 261 38.10 3.70 23.56
C PHE A 261 39.20 4.62 22.95
N LEU A 262 39.24 4.73 21.64
CA LEU A 262 40.13 5.64 20.91
C LEU A 262 39.84 7.12 21.22
N ASN A 263 38.56 7.49 21.28
CA ASN A 263 38.15 8.83 21.68
C ASN A 263 38.50 9.13 23.14
N GLN A 264 38.42 8.16 24.02
CA GLN A 264 38.81 8.30 25.41
C GLN A 264 40.32 8.46 25.56
N GLN A 265 41.14 7.72 24.82
CA GLN A 265 42.59 7.91 24.75
C GLN A 265 42.95 9.27 24.16
N LEU A 266 42.31 9.70 23.07
CA LEU A 266 42.47 11.01 22.46
C LEU A 266 42.15 12.12 23.47
N LYS A 267 41.09 11.95 24.25
CA LYS A 267 40.67 12.90 25.28
C LYS A 267 41.68 13.02 26.44
N THR A 268 42.19 11.88 26.91
CA THR A 268 43.23 11.86 27.95
C THR A 268 44.51 12.56 27.46
N ILE A 269 44.89 12.30 26.19
CA ILE A 269 46.05 12.96 25.57
C ILE A 269 45.78 14.47 25.37
N GLN A 270 44.57 14.88 25.00
CA GLN A 270 44.16 16.27 24.85
C GLN A 270 44.09 16.99 26.20
N GLU A 271 43.65 16.31 27.25
CA GLU A 271 43.67 16.85 28.64
C GLU A 271 45.11 17.03 29.17
N GLU A 272 46.03 16.12 28.85
CA GLU A 272 47.45 16.25 29.18
C GLU A 272 48.19 17.33 28.36
N LEU A 273 47.70 17.64 27.14
CA LEU A 273 48.22 18.68 26.27
C LEU A 273 47.64 20.09 26.52
N GLY A 274 46.78 20.23 27.55
CA GLY A 274 46.32 21.52 28.08
C GLY A 274 45.24 22.24 27.28
N GLY A 275 44.46 21.53 26.43
CA GLY A 275 43.38 22.12 25.63
C GLY A 275 42.04 21.42 25.83
N SER A 276 41.12 21.94 26.67
CA SER A 276 39.74 21.42 26.71
C SER A 276 38.97 21.86 25.47
N SER A 277 38.79 20.94 24.49
CA SER A 277 37.99 21.19 23.29
C SER A 277 36.57 21.72 23.60
N ASN A 278 36.04 21.44 24.78
CA ASN A 278 34.73 21.92 25.24
C ASN A 278 34.63 23.41 25.45
N HIS A 279 35.67 24.07 25.94
CA HIS A 279 35.68 25.55 26.10
C HIS A 279 35.76 26.24 24.74
N GLN A 280 36.53 25.71 23.81
CA GLN A 280 36.61 26.22 22.43
C GLN A 280 35.27 26.13 21.70
N ASP A 281 34.55 24.99 21.78
CA ASP A 281 33.22 24.81 21.18
C ASP A 281 32.19 25.81 21.73
N ILE A 282 32.20 26.03 23.05
CA ILE A 282 31.29 26.98 23.71
C ILE A 282 31.60 28.43 23.33
N ASP A 283 32.89 28.79 23.27
CA ASP A 283 33.32 30.11 22.85
C ASP A 283 33.01 30.38 21.38
N GLU A 284 33.13 29.34 20.53
CA GLU A 284 32.71 29.40 19.12
C GLU A 284 31.19 29.61 19.00
N MET A 285 30.37 28.86 19.76
CA MET A 285 28.92 29.05 19.80
C MET A 285 28.54 30.46 20.24
N LYS A 286 29.24 31.03 21.22
CA LYS A 286 29.01 32.37 21.69
C LYS A 286 29.37 33.43 20.65
N LEU A 287 30.51 33.30 19.99
CA LEU A 287 30.88 34.16 18.85
C LEU A 287 29.87 34.11 17.70
N LYS A 288 29.40 32.91 17.36
CA LYS A 288 28.33 32.74 16.36
C LYS A 288 27.01 33.41 16.80
N SER A 289 26.65 33.31 18.07
CA SER A 289 25.45 33.94 18.63
C SER A 289 25.46 35.45 18.51
N ASP A 290 26.61 36.10 18.77
CA ASP A 290 26.78 37.54 18.69
C ASP A 290 26.60 38.08 17.25
N SER A 291 26.80 37.26 16.24
CA SER A 291 26.57 37.58 14.84
C SER A 291 25.10 37.41 14.37
N LYS A 292 24.27 36.80 15.21
CA LYS A 292 22.85 36.52 14.85
C LYS A 292 21.93 37.69 15.17
N LYS A 293 20.92 37.90 14.32
CA LYS A 293 19.91 38.96 14.51
C LYS A 293 18.69 38.41 15.27
N TRP A 294 18.95 38.03 16.55
CA TRP A 294 17.90 37.49 17.40
C TRP A 294 17.04 38.61 18.02
N ASN A 295 15.79 38.27 18.35
CA ASN A 295 15.02 39.08 19.28
C ASN A 295 15.51 38.82 20.72
N ASN A 296 15.15 39.71 21.66
CA ASN A 296 15.61 39.59 23.05
C ASN A 296 15.22 38.27 23.73
N GLU A 297 14.06 37.72 23.36
CA GLU A 297 13.55 36.47 23.92
C GLU A 297 14.44 35.29 23.52
N VAL A 298 14.70 35.14 22.20
CA VAL A 298 15.54 34.06 21.65
C VAL A 298 16.98 34.15 22.17
N GLY A 299 17.56 35.38 22.23
CA GLY A 299 18.91 35.57 22.74
C GLY A 299 19.04 35.23 24.23
N ASN A 300 18.06 35.63 25.03
CA ASN A 300 18.05 35.30 26.47
C ASN A 300 17.86 33.77 26.69
N HIS A 301 17.00 33.13 25.90
CA HIS A 301 16.81 31.69 25.96
C HIS A 301 18.09 30.93 25.56
N PHE A 302 18.73 31.34 24.46
CA PHE A 302 20.00 30.74 24.02
C PHE A 302 21.08 30.85 25.10
N ASN A 303 21.26 32.05 25.67
CA ASN A 303 22.25 32.25 26.73
C ASN A 303 21.98 31.39 27.97
N LYS A 304 20.73 31.27 28.38
CA LYS A 304 20.31 30.38 29.47
C LYS A 304 20.65 28.92 29.19
N GLU A 305 20.35 28.44 27.99
CA GLU A 305 20.61 27.06 27.61
C GLU A 305 22.12 26.81 27.39
N LEU A 306 22.89 27.81 26.94
CA LEU A 306 24.34 27.74 26.82
C LEU A 306 25.00 27.64 28.21
N LEU A 307 24.51 28.41 29.19
CA LEU A 307 24.96 28.28 30.59
C LEU A 307 24.66 26.92 31.20
N LYS A 308 23.55 26.28 30.79
CA LYS A 308 23.29 24.91 31.21
C LYS A 308 24.31 23.94 30.59
N LEU A 309 24.60 24.07 29.28
CA LEU A 309 25.60 23.26 28.59
C LEU A 309 26.97 23.34 29.24
N GLN A 310 27.39 24.58 29.65
CA GLN A 310 28.65 24.81 30.35
C GLN A 310 28.78 24.03 31.68
N ARG A 311 27.65 23.82 32.38
CA ARG A 311 27.59 23.10 33.65
C ARG A 311 27.38 21.60 33.51
N MET A 312 27.08 21.11 32.34
CA MET A 312 26.84 19.68 32.08
C MET A 312 28.15 18.93 31.93
N ASN A 313 28.15 17.69 32.42
CA ASN A 313 29.23 16.76 32.12
C ASN A 313 29.21 16.39 30.61
N SER A 314 30.32 16.60 29.92
CA SER A 314 30.48 16.36 28.51
C SER A 314 30.33 14.88 28.11
N GLN A 315 30.43 13.96 29.09
CA GLN A 315 30.23 12.51 28.86
C GLN A 315 28.76 12.06 29.00
N ALA A 316 27.89 12.93 29.50
CA ALA A 316 26.47 12.64 29.65
C ALA A 316 25.77 12.68 28.30
N ALA A 317 24.83 11.77 28.06
CA ALA A 317 24.02 11.72 26.83
C ALA A 317 23.23 13.02 26.61
N GLU A 318 22.80 13.64 27.70
CA GLU A 318 22.10 14.92 27.69
C GLU A 318 22.97 16.08 27.14
N TYR A 319 24.30 16.01 27.28
CA TYR A 319 25.22 17.03 26.72
C TYR A 319 25.09 17.07 25.20
N SER A 320 25.08 15.94 24.54
CA SER A 320 24.93 15.83 23.08
C SER A 320 23.57 16.36 22.60
N ILE A 321 22.50 16.08 23.36
CA ILE A 321 21.15 16.57 23.05
C ILE A 321 21.12 18.09 23.19
N GLN A 322 21.69 18.63 24.27
CA GLN A 322 21.72 20.06 24.53
C GLN A 322 22.60 20.82 23.52
N ARG A 323 23.74 20.22 23.12
CA ARG A 323 24.59 20.75 22.05
C ARG A 323 23.88 20.83 20.72
N ASN A 324 23.24 19.72 20.31
CA ASN A 324 22.47 19.67 19.05
C ASN A 324 21.32 20.68 19.04
N TYR A 325 20.70 20.91 20.20
CA TYR A 325 19.66 21.92 20.36
C TYR A 325 20.20 23.34 20.13
N LEU A 326 21.35 23.69 20.76
CA LEU A 326 22.00 24.99 20.56
C LEU A 326 22.54 25.17 19.15
N ASP A 327 23.10 24.13 18.54
CA ASP A 327 23.49 24.11 17.11
C ASP A 327 22.28 24.38 16.22
N LEU A 328 21.12 23.77 16.51
CA LEU A 328 19.88 24.06 15.77
C LEU A 328 19.50 25.54 15.89
N MET A 329 19.54 26.12 17.09
CA MET A 329 19.21 27.54 17.31
C MET A 329 20.15 28.46 16.52
N LEU A 330 21.45 28.12 16.45
CA LEU A 330 22.46 28.88 15.69
C LEU A 330 22.26 28.72 14.18
N ASP A 331 21.87 27.56 13.72
CA ASP A 331 21.70 27.24 12.28
C ASP A 331 20.41 27.78 11.71
N LEU A 332 19.40 28.09 12.55
CA LEU A 332 18.13 28.64 12.07
C LEU A 332 18.31 30.07 11.57
N PRO A 333 17.63 30.48 10.49
CA PRO A 333 17.76 31.79 9.86
C PRO A 333 16.88 32.84 10.55
N TRP A 334 17.15 33.15 11.82
CA TRP A 334 16.40 34.16 12.55
C TRP A 334 16.55 35.55 11.91
N ASN A 335 15.43 36.09 11.39
CA ASN A 335 15.41 37.40 10.71
C ASN A 335 16.40 37.53 9.53
N GLU A 336 16.74 36.37 8.91
CA GLU A 336 17.58 36.35 7.71
C GLU A 336 16.69 36.16 6.49
N PHE A 337 16.48 37.19 5.68
CA PHE A 337 15.57 37.17 4.54
C PHE A 337 16.33 37.23 3.22
N SER A 338 15.89 36.41 2.25
CA SER A 338 16.29 36.56 0.86
C SER A 338 15.66 37.85 0.27
N LYS A 339 16.35 38.46 -0.70
CA LYS A 339 15.88 39.69 -1.32
C LYS A 339 14.76 39.38 -2.33
N ASP A 340 13.57 39.89 -2.06
CA ASP A 340 12.40 39.64 -2.91
C ASP A 340 12.46 40.39 -4.25
N ASN A 341 12.06 39.69 -5.31
CA ASN A 341 11.89 40.25 -6.64
C ASN A 341 10.42 40.25 -7.05
N PHE A 342 9.72 41.33 -6.84
CA PHE A 342 8.32 41.52 -7.23
C PHE A 342 8.14 42.07 -8.65
N SER A 343 9.03 41.75 -9.59
CA SER A 343 8.90 42.12 -11.00
C SER A 343 7.87 41.24 -11.72
N LEU A 344 6.68 41.77 -12.02
CA LEU A 344 5.65 41.02 -12.72
C LEU A 344 6.11 40.54 -14.11
N ASN A 345 6.97 41.35 -14.79
CA ASN A 345 7.53 40.95 -16.08
C ASN A 345 8.48 39.75 -15.93
N ASN A 346 9.28 39.70 -14.85
CA ASN A 346 10.14 38.57 -14.57
C ASN A 346 9.28 37.32 -14.26
N ALA A 347 8.29 37.45 -13.40
CA ALA A 347 7.36 36.36 -13.08
C ALA A 347 6.68 35.79 -14.34
N GLN A 348 6.17 36.65 -15.20
CA GLN A 348 5.58 36.24 -16.47
C GLN A 348 6.58 35.49 -17.37
N LYS A 349 7.83 35.96 -17.45
CA LYS A 349 8.89 35.30 -18.23
C LYS A 349 9.21 33.91 -17.69
N VAL A 350 9.42 33.77 -16.37
CA VAL A 350 9.73 32.48 -15.73
C VAL A 350 8.58 31.50 -15.91
N LEU A 351 7.32 31.94 -15.63
CA LEU A 351 6.16 31.08 -15.79
C LEU A 351 5.94 30.64 -17.24
N ASN A 352 6.22 31.50 -18.22
CA ASN A 352 6.10 31.15 -19.64
C ASN A 352 7.25 30.26 -20.13
N ARG A 353 8.45 30.42 -19.56
CA ARG A 353 9.59 29.53 -19.83
C ARG A 353 9.32 28.11 -19.36
N ASP A 354 8.78 27.94 -18.16
CA ASP A 354 8.67 26.64 -17.50
C ASP A 354 7.36 25.91 -17.76
N HIS A 355 6.30 26.65 -18.06
CA HIS A 355 4.95 26.10 -18.24
C HIS A 355 4.33 26.53 -19.56
N TYR A 356 3.91 25.56 -20.35
CA TYR A 356 3.17 25.81 -21.58
C TYR A 356 1.66 25.86 -21.29
N GLY A 357 0.97 26.86 -21.85
CA GLY A 357 -0.46 27.08 -21.57
C GLY A 357 -0.70 27.55 -20.14
N LEU A 358 -1.79 27.12 -19.52
CA LEU A 358 -2.22 27.49 -18.16
C LEU A 358 -2.39 29.01 -17.98
N ASP A 359 -2.90 29.69 -18.97
CA ASP A 359 -2.94 31.17 -19.01
C ASP A 359 -3.74 31.74 -17.83
N ASP A 360 -4.88 31.13 -17.46
CA ASP A 360 -5.70 31.57 -16.33
C ASP A 360 -4.95 31.36 -14.99
N VAL A 361 -4.26 30.22 -14.83
CA VAL A 361 -3.46 29.93 -13.63
C VAL A 361 -2.32 30.94 -13.49
N LYS A 362 -1.61 31.21 -14.59
CA LYS A 362 -0.52 32.21 -14.61
C LYS A 362 -1.03 33.60 -14.27
N ARG A 363 -2.19 34.00 -14.83
CA ARG A 363 -2.83 35.28 -14.53
C ARG A 363 -3.11 35.39 -13.01
N ARG A 364 -3.75 34.41 -12.40
CA ARG A 364 -4.01 34.36 -10.95
C ARG A 364 -2.73 34.46 -10.12
N ILE A 365 -1.67 33.74 -10.50
CA ILE A 365 -0.37 33.85 -9.83
C ILE A 365 0.20 35.27 -9.91
N ILE A 366 0.10 35.91 -11.08
CA ILE A 366 0.60 37.26 -11.27
C ILE A 366 -0.23 38.31 -10.49
N GLU A 367 -1.57 38.15 -10.46
CA GLU A 367 -2.46 38.94 -9.63
C GLU A 367 -2.04 38.85 -8.16
N GLN A 368 -1.75 37.67 -7.67
CA GLN A 368 -1.31 37.45 -6.28
C GLN A 368 0.06 38.08 -5.98
N ILE A 369 1.02 37.97 -6.90
CA ILE A 369 2.33 38.64 -6.79
C ILE A 369 2.16 40.17 -6.77
N ALA A 370 1.21 40.67 -7.56
CA ALA A 370 0.89 42.11 -7.58
C ALA A 370 0.32 42.58 -6.23
N VAL A 371 -0.58 41.81 -5.63
CA VAL A 371 -1.13 42.08 -4.28
C VAL A 371 -0.01 42.09 -3.23
N MET A 372 0.85 41.10 -3.24
CA MET A 372 2.01 41.02 -2.33
C MET A 372 2.92 42.24 -2.47
N LYS A 373 3.15 42.70 -3.71
CA LYS A 373 3.94 43.92 -3.99
C LYS A 373 3.30 45.17 -3.43
N LEU A 374 1.98 45.33 -3.52
CA LEU A 374 1.25 46.50 -3.07
C LEU A 374 1.09 46.56 -1.55
N ARG A 375 0.81 45.41 -0.93
CA ARG A 375 0.59 45.34 0.52
C ARG A 375 1.90 45.37 1.32
N GLY A 376 2.99 44.89 0.74
CA GLY A 376 4.27 44.78 1.46
C GLY A 376 4.28 43.71 2.57
N ASP A 377 3.15 42.99 2.73
CA ASP A 377 2.98 41.87 3.66
C ASP A 377 2.49 40.62 2.92
N LEU A 378 2.62 39.44 3.58
CA LEU A 378 2.23 38.14 3.03
C LEU A 378 0.91 37.62 3.63
N ASN A 379 0.12 38.46 4.30
CA ASN A 379 -1.19 38.12 4.84
C ASN A 379 -2.21 37.87 3.71
N SER A 380 -1.86 37.02 2.78
CA SER A 380 -2.67 36.62 1.63
C SER A 380 -3.17 35.20 1.81
N PRO A 381 -4.33 34.84 1.26
CA PRO A 381 -4.77 33.46 1.26
C PRO A 381 -3.71 32.52 0.66
N ILE A 382 -3.63 31.33 1.18
CA ILE A 382 -2.68 30.30 0.73
C ILE A 382 -3.14 29.81 -0.65
N LEU A 383 -2.24 29.83 -1.63
CA LEU A 383 -2.54 29.30 -2.95
C LEU A 383 -2.64 27.78 -2.92
N CYS A 384 -3.80 27.22 -3.24
CA CYS A 384 -4.00 25.79 -3.38
C CYS A 384 -4.18 25.40 -4.85
N PHE A 385 -3.18 24.73 -5.43
CA PHE A 385 -3.27 24.18 -6.77
C PHE A 385 -4.01 22.85 -6.75
N TYR A 386 -5.23 22.86 -7.22
CA TYR A 386 -6.11 21.71 -7.33
C TYR A 386 -6.18 21.18 -8.75
N GLY A 387 -6.11 19.87 -8.96
CA GLY A 387 -6.27 19.26 -10.28
C GLY A 387 -5.69 17.84 -10.36
N PRO A 388 -5.83 17.20 -11.53
CA PRO A 388 -5.37 15.84 -11.72
C PRO A 388 -3.85 15.69 -11.56
N PRO A 389 -3.35 14.48 -11.32
CA PRO A 389 -1.91 14.23 -11.18
C PRO A 389 -1.17 14.50 -12.51
N GLY A 390 0.06 15.02 -12.40
CA GLY A 390 0.93 15.23 -13.55
C GLY A 390 0.65 16.47 -14.39
N VAL A 391 -0.14 17.43 -13.91
CA VAL A 391 -0.40 18.72 -14.60
C VAL A 391 0.58 19.83 -14.22
N GLY A 392 1.59 19.53 -13.38
CA GLY A 392 2.65 20.49 -13.04
C GLY A 392 2.40 21.32 -11.78
N LYS A 393 1.49 20.92 -10.89
CA LYS A 393 1.19 21.65 -9.64
C LYS A 393 2.44 21.98 -8.81
N THR A 394 3.25 20.98 -8.52
CA THR A 394 4.48 21.13 -7.72
C THR A 394 5.55 21.96 -8.44
N SER A 395 5.64 21.85 -9.78
CA SER A 395 6.60 22.65 -10.56
C SER A 395 6.21 24.12 -10.65
N LEU A 396 4.91 24.46 -10.61
CA LEU A 396 4.44 25.85 -10.52
C LEU A 396 4.96 26.51 -9.24
N GLY A 397 4.91 25.84 -8.11
CA GLY A 397 5.49 26.34 -6.85
C GLY A 397 6.99 26.64 -6.95
N LYS A 398 7.74 25.79 -7.66
CA LYS A 398 9.16 26.03 -7.92
C LYS A 398 9.39 27.27 -8.79
N SER A 399 8.60 27.43 -9.84
CA SER A 399 8.70 28.59 -10.73
C SER A 399 8.29 29.91 -10.04
N ILE A 400 7.33 29.85 -9.11
CA ILE A 400 6.97 31.00 -8.26
C ILE A 400 8.16 31.38 -7.37
N ALA A 401 8.78 30.42 -6.71
CA ALA A 401 9.94 30.66 -5.87
C ALA A 401 11.09 31.31 -6.66
N GLU A 402 11.42 30.77 -7.83
CA GLU A 402 12.42 31.34 -8.74
C GLU A 402 12.06 32.76 -9.18
N SER A 403 10.79 33.02 -9.52
CA SER A 403 10.33 34.35 -9.96
C SER A 403 10.45 35.42 -8.88
N LEU A 404 10.25 35.02 -7.63
CA LEU A 404 10.38 35.90 -6.46
C LEU A 404 11.81 36.01 -5.93
N GLY A 405 12.75 35.20 -6.42
CA GLY A 405 14.13 35.12 -5.91
C GLY A 405 14.22 34.48 -4.53
N ARG A 406 13.24 33.63 -4.16
CA ARG A 406 13.18 32.95 -2.86
C ARG A 406 13.64 31.49 -2.97
N GLU A 407 14.16 30.99 -1.86
CA GLU A 407 14.48 29.56 -1.73
C GLU A 407 13.21 28.71 -1.83
N TYR A 408 13.35 27.53 -2.44
CA TYR A 408 12.27 26.58 -2.66
C TYR A 408 12.36 25.39 -1.72
N VAL A 409 11.29 25.10 -1.03
CA VAL A 409 11.15 23.93 -0.16
C VAL A 409 9.92 23.11 -0.57
N ARG A 410 10.06 21.81 -0.67
CA ARG A 410 8.94 20.90 -0.89
C ARG A 410 8.79 19.98 0.31
N ILE A 411 7.61 19.95 0.91
CA ILE A 411 7.21 19.02 1.95
C ILE A 411 6.09 18.15 1.42
N SER A 412 6.31 16.83 1.34
CA SER A 412 5.24 15.89 1.03
C SER A 412 4.46 15.58 2.30
N LEU A 413 3.17 15.89 2.30
CA LEU A 413 2.25 15.63 3.39
C LEU A 413 1.55 14.25 3.24
N GLY A 414 1.69 13.62 2.09
CA GLY A 414 1.12 12.30 1.82
C GLY A 414 1.75 11.22 2.71
N GLY A 415 0.93 10.62 3.57
CA GLY A 415 1.36 9.56 4.49
C GLY A 415 1.78 10.04 5.88
N LEU A 416 1.71 11.32 6.17
CA LEU A 416 1.89 11.85 7.53
C LEU A 416 0.71 11.40 8.39
N ARG A 417 1.01 10.83 9.56
CA ARG A 417 0.03 10.33 10.53
C ARG A 417 0.26 10.86 11.93
N ASP A 418 1.43 11.43 12.19
CA ASP A 418 1.86 11.94 13.49
C ASP A 418 2.00 13.47 13.41
N GLU A 419 1.35 14.15 14.33
CA GLU A 419 1.45 15.59 14.52
C GLU A 419 2.89 16.03 14.85
N ALA A 420 3.65 15.20 15.54
CA ALA A 420 5.03 15.46 15.90
C ALA A 420 5.96 15.64 14.68
N GLU A 421 5.60 15.08 13.52
CA GLU A 421 6.36 15.35 12.30
C GLU A 421 6.27 16.83 11.85
N ILE A 422 5.23 17.55 12.24
CA ILE A 422 5.05 18.98 11.90
C ILE A 422 5.56 19.86 13.04
N ARG A 423 5.10 19.57 14.28
CA ARG A 423 5.42 20.36 15.49
C ARG A 423 6.69 19.93 16.23
N GLY A 424 7.38 18.87 15.77
CA GLY A 424 8.55 18.33 16.45
C GLY A 424 8.20 17.48 17.68
N HIS A 425 9.16 16.67 18.10
CA HIS A 425 9.10 15.89 19.33
C HIS A 425 9.60 16.70 20.51
N ARG A 426 9.11 16.42 21.72
CA ARG A 426 9.66 17.06 22.93
C ARG A 426 11.13 16.66 23.08
N LYS A 427 12.01 17.64 23.30
CA LYS A 427 13.48 17.46 23.38
C LYS A 427 13.96 16.46 24.44
N THR A 428 13.11 16.14 25.42
CA THR A 428 13.42 15.18 26.50
C THR A 428 13.47 13.73 26.07
N TYR A 429 12.95 13.39 24.89
CA TYR A 429 12.96 12.01 24.37
C TYR A 429 14.26 11.70 23.62
N ILE A 430 14.81 10.51 23.83
CA ILE A 430 15.97 10.06 23.06
C ILE A 430 15.57 9.94 21.59
N GLY A 431 16.31 10.60 20.70
CA GLY A 431 16.00 10.65 19.27
C GLY A 431 14.97 11.70 18.89
N ALA A 432 14.61 12.63 19.78
CA ALA A 432 13.76 13.76 19.45
C ALA A 432 14.33 14.60 18.31
N MET A 433 13.47 15.03 17.40
CA MET A 433 13.81 15.86 16.25
C MET A 433 12.86 17.06 16.16
N PRO A 434 13.31 18.21 15.66
CA PRO A 434 12.44 19.32 15.34
C PRO A 434 11.48 18.94 14.20
N GLY A 435 10.35 19.63 14.10
CA GLY A 435 9.37 19.43 13.05
C GLY A 435 9.93 19.70 11.66
N ARG A 436 9.30 19.13 10.63
CA ARG A 436 9.74 19.27 9.23
C ARG A 436 9.82 20.72 8.77
N ILE A 437 8.99 21.60 9.31
CA ILE A 437 9.03 23.05 9.00
C ILE A 437 10.38 23.62 9.43
N ILE A 438 10.73 23.45 10.69
CA ILE A 438 11.99 23.96 11.29
C ILE A 438 13.22 23.30 10.64
N GLN A 439 13.19 21.98 10.38
CA GLN A 439 14.28 21.29 9.71
C GLN A 439 14.58 21.87 8.31
N ASN A 440 13.52 22.18 7.56
CA ASN A 440 13.68 22.75 6.22
C ASN A 440 14.13 24.22 6.27
N LEU A 441 13.68 25.01 7.23
CA LEU A 441 14.19 26.38 7.44
C LEU A 441 15.69 26.37 7.73
N LYS A 442 16.15 25.49 8.62
CA LYS A 442 17.58 25.26 8.87
C LYS A 442 18.34 24.96 7.57
N ARG A 443 17.79 24.11 6.70
CA ARG A 443 18.45 23.68 5.45
C ARG A 443 18.60 24.81 4.44
N VAL A 444 17.57 25.65 4.29
CA VAL A 444 17.56 26.71 3.27
C VAL A 444 18.17 28.03 3.75
N LYS A 445 18.42 28.17 5.03
CA LYS A 445 19.08 29.34 5.67
C LYS A 445 18.40 30.66 5.29
N SER A 446 17.07 30.66 5.14
CA SER A 446 16.27 31.85 4.87
C SER A 446 14.94 31.76 5.62
N SER A 447 14.46 32.88 6.19
CA SER A 447 13.17 32.99 6.90
C SER A 447 11.98 33.25 5.98
N ASN A 448 12.19 33.53 4.68
CA ASN A 448 11.13 33.81 3.72
C ASN A 448 11.13 32.88 2.51
N PRO A 449 11.32 31.56 2.66
CA PRO A 449 11.27 30.65 1.55
C PRO A 449 9.85 30.47 1.04
N VAL A 450 9.72 29.78 -0.10
CA VAL A 450 8.44 29.27 -0.61
C VAL A 450 8.32 27.79 -0.22
N PHE A 451 7.35 27.47 0.64
CA PHE A 451 7.02 26.10 1.02
C PHE A 451 5.92 25.54 0.14
N VAL A 452 6.22 24.48 -0.58
CA VAL A 452 5.21 23.74 -1.33
C VAL A 452 4.79 22.51 -0.52
N LEU A 453 3.57 22.56 -0.01
CA LEU A 453 2.91 21.51 0.75
C LEU A 453 2.22 20.55 -0.23
N ASP A 454 2.92 19.49 -0.59
CA ASP A 454 2.48 18.58 -1.64
C ASP A 454 1.57 17.48 -1.08
N GLU A 455 0.47 17.21 -1.80
CA GLU A 455 -0.55 16.20 -1.45
C GLU A 455 -1.25 16.46 -0.10
N ILE A 456 -1.69 17.71 0.16
CA ILE A 456 -2.40 18.07 1.39
C ILE A 456 -3.72 17.29 1.55
N ASP A 457 -4.31 16.84 0.47
CA ASP A 457 -5.52 16.00 0.41
C ASP A 457 -5.31 14.57 0.94
N LYS A 458 -4.06 14.19 1.24
CA LYS A 458 -3.70 12.87 1.79
C LYS A 458 -3.32 12.91 3.27
N LEU A 459 -3.51 14.03 3.94
CA LEU A 459 -3.40 14.09 5.39
C LEU A 459 -4.46 13.19 6.01
N ALA A 460 -4.06 12.24 6.83
CA ALA A 460 -4.97 11.30 7.48
C ALA A 460 -5.06 11.61 8.97
N ILE A 461 -6.28 11.54 9.52
CA ILE A 461 -6.48 11.51 10.96
C ILE A 461 -5.92 10.16 11.46
N GLY A 462 -4.90 10.22 12.31
CA GLY A 462 -4.24 9.03 12.86
C GLY A 462 -4.55 8.86 14.35
N ASN A 463 -4.22 7.70 14.90
CA ASN A 463 -4.34 7.43 16.34
C ASN A 463 -3.29 8.17 17.19
N GLN A 464 -2.33 8.86 16.56
CA GLN A 464 -1.20 9.55 17.22
C GLN A 464 -1.25 11.09 17.05
N GLY A 465 -2.44 11.68 16.96
CA GLY A 465 -2.63 13.11 16.77
C GLY A 465 -3.33 13.46 15.47
N ASP A 466 -3.60 14.73 15.29
CA ASP A 466 -4.22 15.29 14.08
C ASP A 466 -3.23 16.21 13.34
N PRO A 467 -2.52 15.73 12.33
CA PRO A 467 -1.63 16.56 11.52
C PRO A 467 -2.33 17.74 10.84
N SER A 468 -3.66 17.63 10.60
CA SER A 468 -4.43 18.73 10.01
C SER A 468 -4.56 19.91 10.96
N SER A 469 -4.72 19.65 12.26
CA SER A 469 -4.74 20.70 13.29
C SER A 469 -3.40 21.41 13.42
N ALA A 470 -2.28 20.65 13.35
CA ALA A 470 -0.95 21.25 13.34
C ALA A 470 -0.73 22.14 12.09
N MET A 471 -1.26 21.70 10.93
CA MET A 471 -1.19 22.49 9.71
C MET A 471 -2.05 23.75 9.76
N LEU A 472 -3.17 23.75 10.50
CA LEU A 472 -3.96 24.96 10.71
C LEU A 472 -3.13 26.06 11.40
N GLU A 473 -2.35 25.71 12.42
CA GLU A 473 -1.47 26.67 13.11
C GLU A 473 -0.37 27.23 12.18
N VAL A 474 0.22 26.37 11.34
CA VAL A 474 1.23 26.78 10.35
C VAL A 474 0.65 27.73 9.30
N LEU A 475 -0.60 27.47 8.88
CA LEU A 475 -1.21 28.15 7.75
C LEU A 475 -2.09 29.34 8.14
N ASP A 476 -2.43 29.49 9.41
CA ASP A 476 -3.23 30.60 9.88
C ASP A 476 -2.37 31.85 10.05
N PRO A 477 -2.61 32.95 9.30
CA PRO A 477 -1.84 34.18 9.43
C PRO A 477 -1.89 34.83 10.82
N GLU A 478 -2.93 34.53 11.62
CA GLU A 478 -3.05 35.04 12.98
C GLU A 478 -2.17 34.29 13.98
N GLN A 479 -1.86 33.01 13.69
CA GLN A 479 -1.10 32.12 14.58
C GLN A 479 0.33 31.86 14.13
N ASN A 480 0.60 31.91 12.82
CA ASN A 480 1.89 31.52 12.24
C ASN A 480 3.05 32.49 12.54
N SER A 481 2.76 33.71 13.07
CA SER A 481 3.78 34.66 13.53
C SER A 481 4.53 34.15 14.76
N SER A 482 4.00 33.16 15.48
CA SER A 482 4.61 32.54 16.64
C SER A 482 4.39 31.03 16.61
N PHE A 483 4.78 30.37 15.51
CA PHE A 483 4.67 28.92 15.36
C PHE A 483 5.55 28.22 16.40
N TYR A 484 4.92 27.41 17.26
CA TYR A 484 5.59 26.71 18.34
C TYR A 484 6.00 25.28 17.92
N ASP A 485 7.32 25.04 17.91
CA ASP A 485 7.87 23.70 17.72
C ASP A 485 8.25 23.10 19.07
N ASN A 486 7.81 21.88 19.36
CA ASN A 486 8.01 21.20 20.64
C ASN A 486 9.49 20.90 20.95
N PHE A 487 10.33 20.76 19.91
CA PHE A 487 11.76 20.56 20.08
C PHE A 487 12.49 21.88 20.31
N LEU A 488 12.11 22.91 19.56
CA LEU A 488 12.71 24.24 19.66
C LEU A 488 12.29 24.94 20.95
N GLU A 489 11.11 24.67 21.48
CA GLU A 489 10.51 25.30 22.67
C GLU A 489 10.43 26.84 22.60
N LEU A 490 10.48 27.40 21.41
CA LEU A 490 10.36 28.81 21.08
C LEU A 490 9.43 29.03 19.90
N GLY A 491 8.77 30.18 19.88
CA GLY A 491 8.00 30.58 18.70
C GLY A 491 8.93 31.01 17.56
N PHE A 492 8.67 30.48 16.36
CA PHE A 492 9.36 30.91 15.14
C PHE A 492 8.37 31.64 14.23
N ASP A 493 8.77 32.81 13.73
CA ASP A 493 7.93 33.63 12.85
C ASP A 493 7.89 33.06 11.42
N LEU A 494 6.74 32.47 11.03
CA LEU A 494 6.46 31.96 9.69
C LEU A 494 5.69 32.97 8.83
N SER A 495 5.36 34.18 9.31
CA SER A 495 4.54 35.16 8.61
C SER A 495 5.13 35.65 7.27
N LYS A 496 6.44 35.49 7.09
CA LYS A 496 7.15 35.84 5.84
C LYS A 496 7.35 34.65 4.90
N VAL A 497 6.95 33.46 5.31
CA VAL A 497 6.99 32.25 4.48
C VAL A 497 5.80 32.26 3.52
N LEU A 498 6.03 31.98 2.24
CA LEU A 498 4.94 31.80 1.28
C LEU A 498 4.58 30.31 1.20
N PHE A 499 3.39 29.99 1.68
CA PHE A 499 2.86 28.63 1.60
C PHE A 499 2.05 28.42 0.32
N ILE A 500 2.32 27.32 -0.36
CA ILE A 500 1.59 26.88 -1.56
C ILE A 500 1.18 25.43 -1.31
N ALA A 501 -0.10 25.13 -1.37
CA ALA A 501 -0.61 23.76 -1.24
C ALA A 501 -0.87 23.12 -2.61
N THR A 502 -0.77 21.79 -2.69
CA THR A 502 -1.22 21.04 -3.87
C THR A 502 -2.18 19.94 -3.44
N ALA A 503 -3.25 19.76 -4.21
CA ALA A 503 -4.27 18.74 -3.95
C ALA A 503 -4.74 18.06 -5.25
N ASN A 504 -5.14 16.79 -5.14
CA ASN A 504 -5.82 16.08 -6.23
C ASN A 504 -7.33 15.94 -5.97
N ASN A 505 -7.76 15.98 -4.70
CA ASN A 505 -9.15 15.88 -4.30
C ASN A 505 -9.44 16.85 -3.15
N LEU A 506 -10.38 17.77 -3.37
CA LEU A 506 -10.77 18.75 -2.34
C LEU A 506 -11.67 18.14 -1.25
N ALA A 507 -12.45 17.11 -1.59
CA ALA A 507 -13.41 16.51 -0.67
C ALA A 507 -12.76 15.80 0.54
N THR A 508 -11.48 15.50 0.47
CA THR A 508 -10.71 14.83 1.54
C THR A 508 -9.96 15.81 2.44
N ILE A 509 -9.94 17.10 2.07
CA ILE A 509 -9.31 18.15 2.87
C ILE A 509 -10.29 18.62 3.94
N GLN A 510 -9.79 18.85 5.14
CA GLN A 510 -10.59 19.36 6.24
C GLN A 510 -11.17 20.76 5.88
N PRO A 511 -12.49 21.01 6.10
CA PRO A 511 -13.11 22.28 5.72
C PRO A 511 -12.40 23.52 6.26
N ALA A 512 -11.93 23.47 7.53
CA ALA A 512 -11.21 24.57 8.14
C ALA A 512 -9.89 24.95 7.42
N LEU A 513 -9.23 23.99 6.76
CA LEU A 513 -8.07 24.26 5.92
C LEU A 513 -8.49 24.87 4.57
N LEU A 514 -9.59 24.37 3.98
CA LEU A 514 -10.11 24.87 2.71
C LEU A 514 -10.50 26.34 2.79
N ASP A 515 -11.12 26.77 3.89
CA ASP A 515 -11.55 28.16 4.13
C ASP A 515 -10.40 29.16 4.11
N ARG A 516 -9.16 28.71 4.38
CA ARG A 516 -7.95 29.52 4.36
C ARG A 516 -7.21 29.52 3.03
N MET A 517 -7.71 28.77 2.05
CA MET A 517 -7.02 28.55 0.77
C MET A 517 -7.75 29.21 -0.39
N GLU A 518 -7.00 29.91 -1.24
CA GLU A 518 -7.46 30.29 -2.55
C GLU A 518 -7.25 29.13 -3.53
N ILE A 519 -8.35 28.51 -3.97
CA ILE A 519 -8.32 27.33 -4.84
C ILE A 519 -8.11 27.76 -6.28
N ILE A 520 -7.02 27.35 -6.89
CA ILE A 520 -6.72 27.53 -8.31
C ILE A 520 -6.84 26.18 -9.00
N ASN A 521 -7.89 26.02 -9.80
CA ASN A 521 -8.14 24.81 -10.55
C ASN A 521 -7.20 24.69 -11.75
N ILE A 522 -6.42 23.61 -11.82
CA ILE A 522 -5.55 23.27 -12.93
C ILE A 522 -6.17 22.11 -13.69
N SER A 523 -6.77 22.37 -14.82
CA SER A 523 -7.35 21.37 -15.69
C SER A 523 -6.29 20.50 -16.39
N GLY A 524 -6.72 19.35 -16.92
CA GLY A 524 -5.87 18.52 -17.77
C GLY A 524 -5.49 19.19 -19.10
N TYR A 525 -4.42 18.68 -19.70
CA TYR A 525 -3.91 19.17 -20.97
C TYR A 525 -4.60 18.50 -22.17
N SER A 526 -4.80 19.26 -23.23
CA SER A 526 -5.19 18.73 -24.54
C SER A 526 -4.04 17.95 -25.21
N ILE A 527 -4.34 17.22 -26.27
CA ILE A 527 -3.33 16.49 -27.05
C ILE A 527 -2.28 17.47 -27.61
N GLU A 528 -2.74 18.59 -28.12
CA GLU A 528 -1.90 19.64 -28.70
C GLU A 528 -0.96 20.25 -27.67
N GLU A 529 -1.47 20.55 -26.48
CA GLU A 529 -0.66 21.04 -25.36
C GLU A 529 0.36 20.00 -24.90
N LYS A 530 -0.05 18.72 -24.76
CA LYS A 530 0.87 17.63 -24.39
C LYS A 530 2.02 17.48 -25.40
N VAL A 531 1.74 17.62 -26.70
CA VAL A 531 2.78 17.61 -27.74
C VAL A 531 3.74 18.78 -27.57
N GLN A 532 3.23 19.99 -27.30
CA GLN A 532 4.08 21.15 -27.07
C GLN A 532 4.91 21.05 -25.80
N ILE A 533 4.31 20.57 -24.70
CA ILE A 533 5.01 20.31 -23.44
C ILE A 533 6.10 19.25 -23.65
N ALA A 534 5.80 18.18 -24.41
CA ALA A 534 6.77 17.13 -24.70
C ALA A 534 7.99 17.71 -25.45
N LYS A 535 7.78 18.53 -26.48
CA LYS A 535 8.84 19.14 -27.26
C LYS A 535 9.69 20.14 -26.48
N LYS A 536 9.02 21.04 -25.74
CA LYS A 536 9.70 22.13 -25.06
C LYS A 536 10.44 21.69 -23.81
N HIS A 537 9.87 20.71 -23.08
CA HIS A 537 10.34 20.35 -21.74
C HIS A 537 10.73 18.88 -21.60
N LEU A 538 9.79 17.92 -21.90
CA LEU A 538 10.00 16.53 -21.51
C LEU A 538 11.13 15.87 -22.29
N ILE A 539 11.20 16.07 -23.60
CA ILE A 539 12.21 15.43 -24.45
C ILE A 539 13.59 15.93 -24.04
N ASN A 540 13.80 17.24 -23.90
CA ASN A 540 15.09 17.80 -23.51
C ASN A 540 15.56 17.30 -22.14
N ASN A 541 14.64 17.26 -21.17
CA ASN A 541 14.92 16.73 -19.83
C ASN A 541 15.29 15.24 -19.88
N GLN A 542 14.61 14.45 -20.70
CA GLN A 542 14.91 13.03 -20.84
C GLN A 542 16.22 12.78 -21.60
N ILE A 543 16.56 13.61 -22.57
CA ILE A 543 17.87 13.58 -23.26
C ILE A 543 19.00 13.76 -22.25
N SER A 544 18.92 14.81 -21.43
CA SER A 544 19.92 15.10 -20.39
C SER A 544 20.00 13.97 -19.35
N ASN A 545 18.87 13.48 -18.85
CA ASN A 545 18.80 12.43 -17.83
C ASN A 545 19.33 11.07 -18.30
N HIS A 546 19.36 10.83 -19.61
CA HIS A 546 19.85 9.58 -20.20
C HIS A 546 21.21 9.72 -20.89
N GLY A 547 21.90 10.86 -20.73
CA GLY A 547 23.22 11.08 -21.30
C GLY A 547 23.25 11.12 -22.84
N LEU A 548 22.17 11.57 -23.46
CA LEU A 548 22.02 11.60 -24.92
C LEU A 548 22.30 12.99 -25.55
N ASN A 549 22.94 13.89 -24.81
CA ASN A 549 23.16 15.28 -25.24
C ASN A 549 23.97 15.37 -26.56
N ASP A 550 24.89 14.46 -26.77
CA ASP A 550 25.78 14.42 -27.97
C ASP A 550 25.13 13.74 -29.17
N HIS A 551 23.93 13.18 -28.98
CA HIS A 551 23.24 12.41 -30.01
C HIS A 551 21.98 13.15 -30.49
N LYS A 552 22.00 13.58 -31.76
CA LYS A 552 20.84 14.27 -32.36
C LYS A 552 19.81 13.26 -32.81
N PHE A 553 18.65 13.22 -32.11
CA PHE A 553 17.47 12.51 -32.60
C PHE A 553 16.22 13.39 -32.43
N ARG A 554 15.17 13.04 -33.15
CA ARG A 554 13.90 13.80 -33.15
C ARG A 554 12.72 12.82 -33.09
N ILE A 555 11.75 13.13 -32.24
CA ILE A 555 10.43 12.47 -32.24
C ILE A 555 9.45 13.35 -33.00
N VAL A 556 8.84 12.85 -34.06
CA VAL A 556 7.89 13.63 -34.84
C VAL A 556 6.56 13.79 -34.12
N ASP A 557 5.80 14.82 -34.50
CA ASP A 557 4.49 15.12 -33.85
C ASP A 557 3.50 13.99 -33.97
N SER A 558 3.48 13.28 -35.11
CA SER A 558 2.64 12.10 -35.30
C SER A 558 2.99 10.96 -34.34
N ALA A 559 4.29 10.75 -34.07
CA ALA A 559 4.74 9.75 -33.08
C ALA A 559 4.37 10.17 -31.66
N LEU A 560 4.53 11.44 -31.28
CA LEU A 560 4.08 11.97 -30.00
C LEU A 560 2.56 11.81 -29.83
N LYS A 561 1.77 12.15 -30.83
CA LYS A 561 0.32 11.95 -30.83
C LYS A 561 -0.03 10.46 -30.68
N ASN A 562 0.71 9.57 -31.32
CA ASN A 562 0.52 8.13 -31.19
C ASN A 562 0.81 7.66 -29.76
N ILE A 563 1.91 8.14 -29.13
CA ILE A 563 2.20 7.84 -27.71
C ILE A 563 1.06 8.34 -26.82
N ILE A 564 0.61 9.60 -27.01
CA ILE A 564 -0.44 10.21 -26.18
C ILE A 564 -1.74 9.41 -26.30
N ASN A 565 -2.18 9.09 -27.50
CA ASN A 565 -3.47 8.44 -27.76
C ASN A 565 -3.46 6.93 -27.47
N GLY A 566 -2.33 6.26 -27.73
CA GLY A 566 -2.25 4.80 -27.67
C GLY A 566 -1.65 4.24 -26.38
N TYR A 567 -0.85 5.03 -25.66
CA TYR A 567 -0.06 4.52 -24.53
C TYR A 567 -0.21 5.35 -23.25
N THR A 568 -1.00 6.44 -23.30
CA THR A 568 -1.27 7.24 -22.08
C THR A 568 -2.77 7.48 -21.92
N ARG A 569 -3.30 7.16 -20.72
CA ARG A 569 -4.68 7.49 -20.31
C ARG A 569 -4.60 8.40 -19.09
N GLU A 570 -4.21 9.65 -19.29
CA GLU A 570 -4.03 10.62 -18.20
C GLU A 570 -4.38 12.04 -18.61
N SER A 571 -4.80 12.86 -17.66
CA SER A 571 -5.02 14.31 -17.87
C SER A 571 -3.72 15.08 -17.95
N GLY A 572 -2.71 14.68 -17.18
CA GLY A 572 -1.39 15.30 -17.15
C GLY A 572 -0.41 14.72 -18.17
N VAL A 573 0.87 14.82 -17.86
CA VAL A 573 1.98 14.38 -18.72
C VAL A 573 2.95 13.40 -18.03
N ARG A 574 2.55 12.81 -16.89
CA ARG A 574 3.42 11.92 -16.09
C ARG A 574 3.71 10.61 -16.82
N SER A 575 2.68 9.96 -17.37
CA SER A 575 2.84 8.73 -18.15
C SER A 575 3.49 9.01 -19.51
N LEU A 576 3.19 10.16 -20.12
CA LEU A 576 3.87 10.62 -21.33
C LEU A 576 5.37 10.76 -21.09
N ASN A 577 5.78 11.39 -19.98
CA ASN A 577 7.19 11.53 -19.62
C ASN A 577 7.88 10.15 -19.42
N LYS A 578 7.17 9.20 -18.75
CA LYS A 578 7.66 7.82 -18.59
C LYS A 578 7.85 7.09 -19.94
N ASN A 579 6.94 7.30 -20.89
CA ASN A 579 7.01 6.67 -22.20
C ASN A 579 8.11 7.32 -23.07
N ILE A 580 8.29 8.63 -22.99
CA ILE A 580 9.44 9.33 -23.64
C ILE A 580 10.76 8.79 -23.05
N ALA A 581 10.84 8.60 -21.72
CA ALA A 581 12.00 7.98 -21.08
C ALA A 581 12.28 6.56 -21.59
N LYS A 582 11.23 5.75 -21.88
CA LYS A 582 11.41 4.43 -22.50
C LYS A 582 12.00 4.53 -23.91
N VAL A 583 11.53 5.52 -24.70
CA VAL A 583 12.08 5.79 -26.03
C VAL A 583 13.56 6.20 -25.92
N CYS A 584 13.92 7.10 -25.00
CA CYS A 584 15.30 7.50 -24.77
C CYS A 584 16.19 6.31 -24.35
N ARG A 585 15.69 5.43 -23.46
CA ARG A 585 16.43 4.21 -23.08
C ARG A 585 16.65 3.25 -24.24
N TRP A 586 15.64 3.08 -25.10
CA TRP A 586 15.78 2.25 -26.29
C TRP A 586 16.87 2.82 -27.23
N ILE A 587 16.89 4.14 -27.46
CA ILE A 587 17.91 4.83 -28.24
C ILE A 587 19.30 4.65 -27.59
N ALA A 588 19.42 4.87 -26.28
CA ALA A 588 20.68 4.70 -25.56
C ALA A 588 21.21 3.26 -25.69
N LYS A 589 20.34 2.25 -25.56
CA LYS A 589 20.70 0.83 -25.78
C LYS A 589 21.24 0.62 -27.21
N SER A 590 20.54 1.14 -28.21
CA SER A 590 20.93 0.97 -29.62
C SER A 590 22.29 1.63 -29.92
N ILE A 591 22.55 2.80 -29.33
CA ILE A 591 23.85 3.49 -29.45
C ILE A 591 24.97 2.65 -28.83
N VAL A 592 24.81 2.18 -27.60
CA VAL A 592 25.81 1.37 -26.90
C VAL A 592 26.08 0.06 -27.63
N LYS A 593 25.06 -0.56 -28.22
CA LYS A 593 25.19 -1.79 -29.00
C LYS A 593 25.67 -1.55 -30.43
N LYS A 594 25.85 -0.29 -30.85
CA LYS A 594 26.17 0.10 -32.23
C LYS A 594 25.19 -0.43 -33.28
N GLU A 595 23.94 -0.60 -32.87
CA GLU A 595 22.82 -1.00 -33.74
C GLU A 595 22.39 0.22 -34.58
N LYS A 596 22.09 0.01 -35.87
CA LYS A 596 21.57 1.09 -36.73
C LYS A 596 20.15 1.39 -36.31
N PHE A 597 19.83 2.63 -35.94
CA PHE A 597 18.48 3.11 -35.69
C PHE A 597 18.22 4.40 -36.47
N ASN A 598 16.96 4.69 -36.73
CA ASN A 598 16.55 5.93 -37.39
C ASN A 598 16.57 7.08 -36.38
N ASN A 599 17.37 8.11 -36.66
CA ASN A 599 17.44 9.32 -35.84
C ASN A 599 16.11 10.08 -35.76
N THR A 600 15.16 9.78 -36.65
CA THR A 600 13.80 10.33 -36.64
C THR A 600 12.82 9.24 -36.25
N ILE A 601 12.30 9.33 -35.03
CA ILE A 601 11.33 8.35 -34.48
C ILE A 601 9.96 8.64 -35.09
N GLN A 602 9.50 7.69 -35.92
CA GLN A 602 8.21 7.69 -36.61
C GLN A 602 7.13 6.90 -35.80
N PRO A 603 5.82 7.04 -36.08
CA PRO A 603 4.76 6.28 -35.40
C PRO A 603 4.95 4.76 -35.43
N GLU A 604 5.52 4.20 -36.49
CA GLU A 604 5.81 2.79 -36.68
C GLU A 604 6.81 2.28 -35.64
N ASN A 605 7.86 3.06 -35.37
CA ASN A 605 8.88 2.74 -34.37
C ASN A 605 8.30 2.68 -32.96
N ILE A 606 7.24 3.42 -32.66
CA ILE A 606 6.63 3.45 -31.32
C ILE A 606 6.06 2.09 -30.93
N LYS A 607 5.49 1.34 -31.89
CA LYS A 607 4.95 0.01 -31.64
C LYS A 607 6.06 -0.99 -31.29
N GLU A 608 7.21 -0.86 -31.92
CA GLU A 608 8.40 -1.68 -31.63
C GLU A 608 8.96 -1.38 -30.24
N ILE A 609 9.03 -0.08 -29.86
CA ILE A 609 9.65 0.38 -28.62
C ILE A 609 8.73 0.18 -27.42
N LEU A 610 7.45 0.50 -27.55
CA LEU A 610 6.48 0.52 -26.46
C LEU A 610 5.52 -0.69 -26.43
N GLY A 611 5.51 -1.52 -27.50
CA GLY A 611 4.61 -2.67 -27.63
C GLY A 611 3.25 -2.32 -28.22
N VAL A 612 2.26 -3.15 -27.98
CA VAL A 612 0.89 -2.98 -28.51
C VAL A 612 0.20 -1.83 -27.80
N SER A 613 -0.47 -0.96 -28.57
CA SER A 613 -1.22 0.18 -28.03
C SER A 613 -2.54 -0.28 -27.38
N ASN A 614 -2.89 0.36 -26.27
CA ASN A 614 -4.14 0.15 -25.54
C ASN A 614 -5.25 1.07 -26.05
N GLN A 615 -5.52 1.10 -27.35
CA GLN A 615 -6.65 1.86 -27.86
C GLN A 615 -7.95 1.15 -27.47
N PRO A 616 -8.91 1.85 -26.84
CA PRO A 616 -10.23 1.26 -26.61
C PRO A 616 -10.88 0.96 -27.96
N ARG A 617 -11.47 -0.21 -28.09
CA ARG A 617 -12.33 -0.51 -29.24
C ARG A 617 -13.55 0.39 -29.13
N ILE A 618 -13.71 1.31 -30.06
CA ILE A 618 -14.89 2.17 -30.17
C ILE A 618 -15.92 1.38 -30.96
N TYR A 619 -17.18 1.41 -30.54
CA TYR A 619 -18.30 0.94 -31.37
C TYR A 619 -18.47 1.91 -32.52
N GLU A 620 -17.77 1.65 -33.65
CA GLU A 620 -17.63 2.65 -34.72
C GLU A 620 -18.94 2.84 -35.50
N ASN A 621 -19.81 1.82 -35.62
CA ASN A 621 -20.90 1.79 -36.57
C ASN A 621 -22.31 1.88 -35.99
N ASN A 622 -22.50 1.94 -34.64
CA ASN A 622 -23.83 1.95 -34.01
C ASN A 622 -24.84 0.97 -34.65
N ASP A 623 -24.39 -0.24 -34.96
CA ASP A 623 -25.20 -1.24 -35.62
C ASP A 623 -26.18 -1.94 -34.68
N PHE A 624 -26.02 -1.71 -33.38
CA PHE A 624 -26.85 -2.29 -32.32
C PHE A 624 -27.72 -1.23 -31.67
N ALA A 625 -29.00 -1.56 -31.44
CA ALA A 625 -29.83 -0.76 -30.52
C ALA A 625 -29.39 -1.02 -29.06
N GLY A 626 -29.59 -0.03 -28.22
CA GLY A 626 -29.25 -0.14 -26.77
C GLY A 626 -27.79 0.12 -26.43
N VAL A 627 -26.96 0.58 -27.36
CA VAL A 627 -25.56 0.97 -27.07
C VAL A 627 -25.40 2.47 -27.23
N VAL A 628 -25.01 3.14 -26.17
CA VAL A 628 -24.83 4.61 -26.16
C VAL A 628 -23.50 4.99 -25.53
N THR A 629 -22.85 6.00 -26.10
CA THR A 629 -21.61 6.55 -25.56
C THR A 629 -21.89 7.68 -24.58
N GLY A 630 -21.45 7.52 -23.36
CA GLY A 630 -21.45 8.54 -22.30
C GLY A 630 -20.08 9.15 -22.08
N LEU A 631 -20.04 10.25 -21.35
CA LEU A 631 -18.83 10.94 -20.94
C LEU A 631 -18.72 10.91 -19.42
N ALA A 632 -17.62 10.36 -18.92
CA ALA A 632 -17.28 10.31 -17.51
C ALA A 632 -16.08 11.21 -17.19
N TRP A 633 -16.01 11.62 -15.96
CA TRP A 633 -14.83 12.26 -15.39
C TRP A 633 -14.26 11.39 -14.28
N THR A 634 -12.95 11.19 -14.30
CA THR A 634 -12.20 10.45 -13.27
C THR A 634 -11.04 11.31 -12.77
N GLN A 635 -10.41 10.90 -11.68
CA GLN A 635 -9.20 11.54 -11.17
C GLN A 635 -8.06 11.60 -12.22
N TYR A 636 -8.10 10.72 -13.22
CA TYR A 636 -7.13 10.68 -14.33
C TYR A 636 -7.55 11.52 -15.54
N GLY A 637 -8.75 12.04 -15.53
CA GLY A 637 -9.33 12.89 -16.56
C GLY A 637 -10.67 12.44 -17.10
N GLY A 638 -11.06 13.04 -18.21
CA GLY A 638 -12.28 12.63 -18.92
C GLY A 638 -12.06 11.32 -19.66
N GLU A 639 -13.06 10.45 -19.62
CA GLU A 639 -13.12 9.17 -20.34
C GLU A 639 -14.45 9.01 -21.04
N ILE A 640 -14.45 8.20 -22.11
CA ILE A 640 -15.68 7.71 -22.71
C ILE A 640 -16.11 6.44 -21.98
N LEU A 641 -17.39 6.28 -21.78
CA LEU A 641 -17.97 5.05 -21.28
C LEU A 641 -19.08 4.58 -22.20
N PHE A 642 -19.22 3.30 -22.37
CA PHE A 642 -20.34 2.71 -23.11
C PHE A 642 -21.40 2.24 -22.11
N VAL A 643 -22.65 2.49 -22.46
CA VAL A 643 -23.80 1.96 -21.75
C VAL A 643 -24.51 1.05 -22.70
N GLU A 644 -24.60 -0.21 -22.35
CA GLU A 644 -25.24 -1.26 -23.13
C GLU A 644 -26.49 -1.73 -22.39
N SER A 645 -27.58 -1.88 -23.11
CA SER A 645 -28.80 -2.43 -22.54
C SER A 645 -29.32 -3.59 -23.38
N THR A 646 -29.92 -4.58 -22.69
CA THR A 646 -30.59 -5.73 -23.32
C THR A 646 -31.83 -6.08 -22.51
N ILE A 647 -32.76 -6.85 -23.17
CA ILE A 647 -33.96 -7.36 -22.52
C ILE A 647 -34.01 -8.88 -22.66
N SER A 648 -34.61 -9.54 -21.68
CA SER A 648 -34.90 -10.96 -21.69
C SER A 648 -36.31 -11.23 -21.14
N LYS A 649 -37.00 -12.30 -21.54
CA LYS A 649 -38.30 -12.65 -20.98
C LYS A 649 -38.22 -12.71 -19.45
N GLY A 650 -39.18 -12.08 -18.75
CA GLY A 650 -39.16 -12.02 -17.29
C GLY A 650 -40.30 -11.21 -16.73
N LYS A 651 -40.10 -10.69 -15.50
CA LYS A 651 -41.14 -10.04 -14.69
C LYS A 651 -40.85 -8.53 -14.45
N GLY A 652 -40.17 -7.86 -15.35
CA GLY A 652 -39.88 -6.43 -15.24
C GLY A 652 -38.67 -6.06 -14.35
N ASN A 653 -37.83 -7.01 -13.96
CA ASN A 653 -36.70 -6.75 -13.08
C ASN A 653 -35.57 -6.01 -13.82
N LEU A 654 -34.95 -5.05 -13.13
CA LEU A 654 -33.74 -4.35 -13.59
C LEU A 654 -32.47 -5.00 -13.01
N SER A 655 -31.62 -5.51 -13.88
CA SER A 655 -30.29 -6.02 -13.52
C SER A 655 -29.21 -5.03 -13.95
N LEU A 656 -28.27 -4.75 -13.07
CA LEU A 656 -27.19 -3.77 -13.28
C LEU A 656 -25.84 -4.44 -13.10
N THR A 657 -24.96 -4.31 -14.10
CA THR A 657 -23.61 -4.87 -14.06
C THR A 657 -22.56 -3.84 -14.51
N GLY A 658 -21.29 -4.03 -14.15
CA GLY A 658 -20.19 -3.14 -14.53
C GLY A 658 -19.54 -2.40 -13.35
N ASN A 659 -19.66 -2.91 -12.12
CA ASN A 659 -19.10 -2.33 -10.90
C ASN A 659 -19.59 -0.89 -10.64
N LEU A 660 -20.93 -0.75 -10.64
CA LEU A 660 -21.62 0.54 -10.45
C LEU A 660 -21.77 0.87 -8.97
N GLY A 661 -21.44 2.09 -8.57
CA GLY A 661 -21.69 2.64 -7.25
C GLY A 661 -23.18 2.93 -6.98
N LYS A 662 -23.49 3.37 -5.77
CA LYS A 662 -24.87 3.59 -5.32
C LYS A 662 -25.59 4.63 -6.17
N VAL A 663 -24.97 5.80 -6.38
CA VAL A 663 -25.58 6.92 -7.13
C VAL A 663 -25.87 6.53 -8.59
N MET A 664 -24.95 5.79 -9.19
CA MET A 664 -25.12 5.34 -10.58
C MET A 664 -26.24 4.29 -10.72
N LYS A 665 -26.42 3.43 -9.70
CA LYS A 665 -27.54 2.47 -9.65
C LYS A 665 -28.89 3.17 -9.47
N GLU A 666 -28.94 4.19 -8.62
CA GLU A 666 -30.14 5.03 -8.49
C GLU A 666 -30.50 5.73 -9.78
N SER A 667 -29.51 6.27 -10.50
CA SER A 667 -29.70 6.91 -11.82
C SER A 667 -30.25 5.94 -12.85
N ALA A 668 -29.82 4.67 -12.85
CA ALA A 668 -30.36 3.65 -13.71
C ALA A 668 -31.83 3.30 -13.38
N THR A 669 -32.16 3.24 -12.08
CA THR A 669 -33.54 3.00 -11.60
C THR A 669 -34.44 4.16 -12.00
N ILE A 670 -34.01 5.42 -11.76
CA ILE A 670 -34.73 6.62 -12.18
C ILE A 670 -34.98 6.61 -13.70
N SER A 671 -33.99 6.20 -14.48
CA SER A 671 -34.09 6.13 -15.94
C SER A 671 -35.18 5.15 -16.40
N LEU A 672 -35.25 3.96 -15.79
CA LEU A 672 -36.26 2.97 -16.13
C LEU A 672 -37.66 3.40 -15.66
N GLU A 673 -37.80 3.92 -14.45
CA GLU A 673 -39.09 4.37 -13.92
C GLU A 673 -39.63 5.57 -14.69
N TYR A 674 -38.78 6.48 -15.17
CA TYR A 674 -39.21 7.57 -16.06
C TYR A 674 -39.76 7.03 -17.38
N ILE A 675 -39.12 6.04 -17.98
CA ILE A 675 -39.60 5.42 -19.24
C ILE A 675 -40.96 4.76 -19.00
N LYS A 676 -41.12 3.99 -17.92
CA LYS A 676 -42.40 3.34 -17.55
C LYS A 676 -43.51 4.38 -17.41
N SER A 677 -43.25 5.45 -16.69
CA SER A 677 -44.25 6.49 -16.45
C SER A 677 -44.64 7.28 -17.72
N ASN A 678 -43.75 7.26 -18.74
CA ASN A 678 -43.91 8.06 -19.98
C ASN A 678 -43.82 7.17 -21.23
N ALA A 679 -44.17 5.88 -21.15
CA ALA A 679 -44.01 4.92 -22.22
C ALA A 679 -44.68 5.39 -23.56
N LYS A 680 -45.87 5.99 -23.44
CA LYS A 680 -46.61 6.52 -24.61
C LYS A 680 -45.86 7.63 -25.35
N LEU A 681 -45.05 8.46 -24.66
CA LEU A 681 -44.24 9.51 -25.29
C LEU A 681 -43.13 8.96 -26.19
N PHE A 682 -42.74 7.72 -25.95
CA PHE A 682 -41.65 7.03 -26.68
C PHE A 682 -42.16 5.98 -27.64
N ASP A 683 -43.49 5.86 -27.82
CA ASP A 683 -44.16 4.82 -28.62
C ASP A 683 -43.82 3.38 -28.13
N ILE A 684 -43.75 3.20 -26.80
CA ILE A 684 -43.42 1.93 -26.14
C ILE A 684 -44.70 1.32 -25.58
N ASN A 685 -44.90 0.03 -25.78
CA ASN A 685 -46.06 -0.70 -25.24
C ASN A 685 -45.82 -1.01 -23.75
N ASP A 686 -46.76 -0.65 -22.87
CA ASP A 686 -46.68 -0.83 -21.42
C ASP A 686 -46.54 -2.30 -21.02
N SER A 687 -46.99 -3.26 -21.81
CA SER A 687 -46.87 -4.70 -21.50
C SER A 687 -45.40 -5.17 -21.39
N ILE A 688 -44.49 -4.54 -22.14
CA ILE A 688 -43.07 -4.88 -22.17
C ILE A 688 -42.47 -4.84 -20.75
N PHE A 689 -42.91 -3.91 -19.91
CA PHE A 689 -42.39 -3.73 -18.56
C PHE A 689 -42.79 -4.87 -17.59
N ASN A 690 -43.78 -5.65 -17.91
CA ASN A 690 -44.23 -6.80 -17.13
C ASN A 690 -43.74 -8.14 -17.69
N GLU A 691 -43.41 -8.17 -18.99
CA GLU A 691 -43.07 -9.40 -19.70
C GLU A 691 -41.55 -9.60 -19.88
N TYR A 692 -40.77 -8.55 -19.69
CA TYR A 692 -39.32 -8.59 -19.92
C TYR A 692 -38.54 -8.02 -18.77
N ASN A 693 -37.41 -8.65 -18.42
CA ASN A 693 -36.39 -8.11 -17.54
C ASN A 693 -35.44 -7.22 -18.35
N PHE A 694 -34.95 -6.20 -17.72
CA PHE A 694 -34.02 -5.22 -18.27
C PHE A 694 -32.65 -5.45 -17.70
N HIS A 695 -31.63 -5.45 -18.55
CA HIS A 695 -30.25 -5.56 -18.12
C HIS A 695 -29.45 -4.38 -18.69
N LEU A 696 -28.86 -3.60 -17.81
CA LEU A 696 -27.99 -2.50 -18.18
C LEU A 696 -26.57 -2.84 -17.74
N HIS A 697 -25.65 -2.78 -18.68
CA HIS A 697 -24.25 -3.10 -18.49
C HIS A 697 -23.36 -1.90 -18.83
N VAL A 698 -22.37 -1.62 -17.99
CA VAL A 698 -21.33 -0.65 -18.30
C VAL A 698 -19.99 -1.38 -18.32
N PRO A 699 -19.39 -1.62 -19.51
CA PRO A 699 -18.14 -2.34 -19.67
C PRO A 699 -16.99 -1.81 -18.81
N GLU A 700 -15.89 -2.57 -18.72
CA GLU A 700 -14.73 -2.29 -17.85
C GLU A 700 -15.05 -2.43 -16.35
N GLY A 701 -15.63 -3.56 -15.92
CA GLY A 701 -16.02 -3.83 -14.54
C GLY A 701 -14.88 -3.83 -13.51
N ALA A 702 -13.63 -3.86 -13.94
CA ALA A 702 -12.47 -3.74 -13.06
C ALA A 702 -12.33 -2.33 -12.42
N THR A 703 -12.90 -1.31 -13.06
CA THR A 703 -12.88 0.08 -12.56
C THR A 703 -14.21 0.43 -11.91
N PRO A 704 -14.25 0.83 -10.63
CA PRO A 704 -15.47 1.32 -10.00
C PRO A 704 -15.97 2.58 -10.70
N LYS A 705 -17.28 2.64 -10.94
CA LYS A 705 -17.95 3.78 -11.58
C LYS A 705 -19.08 4.26 -10.71
N ASP A 706 -19.07 5.54 -10.37
CA ASP A 706 -20.14 6.18 -9.61
C ASP A 706 -20.40 7.59 -10.09
N GLY A 707 -21.63 8.06 -9.85
CA GLY A 707 -22.06 9.42 -10.17
C GLY A 707 -23.35 9.46 -11.00
N PRO A 708 -24.10 10.58 -10.93
CA PRO A 708 -25.40 10.72 -11.59
C PRO A 708 -25.29 11.09 -13.08
N SER A 709 -24.09 11.49 -13.55
CA SER A 709 -23.88 12.13 -14.86
C SER A 709 -24.11 11.21 -16.07
N ALA A 710 -24.33 9.90 -15.87
CA ALA A 710 -24.66 8.95 -16.91
C ALA A 710 -26.18 8.77 -17.12
N GLY A 711 -27.04 9.48 -16.37
CA GLY A 711 -28.49 9.30 -16.42
C GLY A 711 -29.09 9.45 -17.82
N ILE A 712 -28.74 10.52 -18.55
CA ILE A 712 -29.25 10.69 -19.94
C ILE A 712 -28.71 9.62 -20.88
N THR A 713 -27.53 9.06 -20.62
CA THR A 713 -26.94 7.96 -21.41
C THR A 713 -27.71 6.66 -21.18
N MET A 714 -28.04 6.36 -19.92
CA MET A 714 -28.78 5.15 -19.54
C MET A 714 -30.20 5.16 -20.10
N ILE A 715 -30.91 6.27 -19.96
CA ILE A 715 -32.25 6.37 -20.50
C ILE A 715 -32.26 6.27 -22.03
N THR A 716 -31.30 6.91 -22.70
CA THR A 716 -31.19 6.85 -24.17
C THR A 716 -30.87 5.43 -24.62
N SER A 717 -30.05 4.69 -23.89
CA SER A 717 -29.75 3.28 -24.16
C SER A 717 -31.01 2.40 -24.05
N LEU A 718 -31.77 2.58 -22.96
CA LEU A 718 -33.05 1.85 -22.78
C LEU A 718 -34.08 2.22 -23.82
N VAL A 719 -34.28 3.50 -24.17
CA VAL A 719 -35.22 3.94 -25.20
C VAL A 719 -34.79 3.44 -26.60
N SER A 720 -33.49 3.48 -26.92
CA SER A 720 -32.95 2.91 -28.16
C SER A 720 -33.25 1.43 -28.27
N LEU A 721 -33.03 0.68 -27.17
CA LEU A 721 -33.33 -0.75 -27.09
C LEU A 721 -34.81 -1.05 -27.32
N LEU A 722 -35.69 -0.35 -26.58
CA LEU A 722 -37.15 -0.60 -26.60
C LEU A 722 -37.80 -0.18 -27.92
N THR A 723 -37.28 0.87 -28.55
CA THR A 723 -37.78 1.33 -29.86
C THR A 723 -37.03 0.73 -31.04
N GLN A 724 -35.97 -0.02 -30.81
CA GLN A 724 -35.06 -0.59 -31.81
C GLN A 724 -34.48 0.49 -32.77
N ARG A 725 -34.35 1.73 -32.32
CA ARG A 725 -33.84 2.84 -33.11
C ARG A 725 -32.35 3.01 -32.92
N LYS A 726 -31.63 3.21 -34.01
CA LYS A 726 -30.19 3.45 -34.02
C LYS A 726 -29.85 4.77 -33.34
N VAL A 727 -28.79 4.75 -32.55
CA VAL A 727 -28.19 5.98 -32.00
C VAL A 727 -27.29 6.62 -33.06
N LYS A 728 -27.23 7.94 -33.13
CA LYS A 728 -26.35 8.67 -34.07
C LYS A 728 -24.89 8.29 -33.82
N SER A 729 -24.13 8.01 -34.88
CA SER A 729 -22.70 7.73 -34.81
C SER A 729 -21.93 8.97 -34.35
N LYS A 730 -20.77 8.78 -33.71
CA LYS A 730 -19.89 9.83 -33.21
C LYS A 730 -20.62 10.85 -32.30
N LEU A 731 -21.60 10.37 -31.56
CA LEU A 731 -22.36 11.09 -30.55
C LEU A 731 -21.93 10.62 -29.15
N ALA A 732 -21.74 11.55 -28.23
CA ALA A 732 -21.64 11.24 -26.82
C ALA A 732 -22.52 12.21 -26.00
N MET A 733 -22.82 11.83 -24.77
CA MET A 733 -23.70 12.65 -23.93
C MET A 733 -23.29 12.53 -22.46
N THR A 734 -23.67 13.54 -21.70
CA THR A 734 -23.56 13.53 -20.24
C THR A 734 -24.61 14.44 -19.62
N GLY A 735 -25.23 14.03 -18.54
CA GLY A 735 -26.24 14.78 -17.82
C GLY A 735 -26.92 13.93 -16.76
N GLU A 736 -27.33 14.56 -15.69
CA GLU A 736 -28.13 13.95 -14.66
C GLU A 736 -29.61 14.05 -15.00
N ILE A 737 -30.38 13.04 -14.63
CA ILE A 737 -31.81 12.97 -14.88
C ILE A 737 -32.61 13.05 -13.58
N THR A 738 -33.75 13.73 -13.60
CA THR A 738 -34.75 13.71 -12.54
C THR A 738 -35.92 12.82 -12.89
N LEU A 739 -36.71 12.39 -11.89
CA LEU A 739 -37.97 11.63 -12.09
C LEU A 739 -39.01 12.36 -12.96
N ARG A 740 -38.85 13.66 -13.16
CA ARG A 740 -39.73 14.47 -14.03
C ARG A 740 -39.17 14.70 -15.44
N GLY A 741 -38.02 14.07 -15.73
CA GLY A 741 -37.37 14.16 -17.05
C GLY A 741 -36.60 15.45 -17.28
N LYS A 742 -36.38 16.31 -16.26
CA LYS A 742 -35.48 17.43 -16.36
C LYS A 742 -34.01 16.95 -16.37
N VAL A 743 -33.21 17.61 -17.20
CA VAL A 743 -31.76 17.31 -17.30
C VAL A 743 -31.00 18.35 -16.50
N LEU A 744 -30.25 17.90 -15.48
CA LEU A 744 -29.49 18.73 -14.56
C LEU A 744 -28.01 18.84 -14.99
N PRO A 745 -27.36 19.97 -14.63
CA PRO A 745 -25.97 20.23 -14.99
C PRO A 745 -25.03 19.25 -14.26
N VAL A 746 -23.87 19.02 -14.88
CA VAL A 746 -22.85 18.08 -14.37
C VAL A 746 -21.46 18.72 -14.40
N GLY A 747 -20.56 18.22 -13.54
CA GLY A 747 -19.18 18.69 -13.45
C GLY A 747 -18.23 18.09 -14.48
N GLY A 748 -17.00 18.64 -14.56
CA GLY A 748 -15.92 18.10 -15.39
C GLY A 748 -16.15 18.27 -16.90
N ILE A 749 -16.85 19.33 -17.34
CA ILE A 749 -17.24 19.53 -18.74
C ILE A 749 -16.04 19.64 -19.67
N LYS A 750 -15.00 20.36 -19.28
CA LYS A 750 -13.78 20.51 -20.09
C LYS A 750 -13.10 19.17 -20.34
N GLU A 751 -12.91 18.38 -19.30
CA GLU A 751 -12.29 17.05 -19.37
C GLU A 751 -13.13 16.08 -20.21
N LYS A 752 -14.45 16.10 -20.06
CA LYS A 752 -15.40 15.30 -20.83
C LYS A 752 -15.36 15.65 -22.32
N ILE A 753 -15.32 16.95 -22.67
CA ILE A 753 -15.19 17.41 -24.05
C ILE A 753 -13.84 16.97 -24.65
N LEU A 754 -12.76 17.11 -23.92
CA LEU A 754 -11.44 16.66 -24.35
C LEU A 754 -11.40 15.14 -24.57
N ALA A 755 -12.11 14.37 -23.75
CA ALA A 755 -12.25 12.92 -23.94
C ALA A 755 -13.04 12.59 -25.22
N ALA A 756 -14.15 13.26 -25.46
CA ALA A 756 -14.94 13.11 -26.67
C ALA A 756 -14.09 13.41 -27.93
N LYS A 757 -13.33 14.50 -27.90
CA LYS A 757 -12.42 14.87 -29.00
C LYS A 757 -11.34 13.82 -29.26
N ARG A 758 -10.73 13.26 -28.19
CA ARG A 758 -9.76 12.16 -28.30
C ARG A 758 -10.38 10.94 -28.96
N ALA A 759 -11.62 10.63 -28.61
CA ALA A 759 -12.39 9.53 -29.18
C ALA A 759 -12.96 9.82 -30.58
N LYS A 760 -12.57 10.94 -31.22
CA LYS A 760 -13.07 11.36 -32.53
C LYS A 760 -14.61 11.51 -32.59
N ILE A 761 -15.24 11.77 -31.46
CA ILE A 761 -16.64 12.15 -31.35
C ILE A 761 -16.75 13.62 -31.76
N ASN A 762 -17.72 13.94 -32.58
CA ASN A 762 -17.92 15.30 -33.07
C ASN A 762 -19.24 15.93 -32.61
N THR A 763 -20.13 15.16 -32.01
CA THR A 763 -21.41 15.64 -31.50
C THR A 763 -21.56 15.34 -30.03
N ILE A 764 -21.88 16.33 -29.22
CA ILE A 764 -22.00 16.17 -27.75
C ILE A 764 -23.34 16.75 -27.30
N ILE A 765 -24.11 15.97 -26.54
CA ILE A 765 -25.34 16.43 -25.87
C ILE A 765 -24.98 16.78 -24.43
N LEU A 766 -25.32 18.00 -24.03
CA LEU A 766 -25.06 18.56 -22.69
C LEU A 766 -26.33 19.20 -22.11
N PRO A 767 -26.46 19.26 -20.79
CA PRO A 767 -27.47 20.06 -20.13
C PRO A 767 -27.37 21.57 -20.55
N ALA A 768 -28.50 22.23 -20.67
CA ALA A 768 -28.53 23.65 -21.09
C ALA A 768 -27.74 24.57 -20.15
N GLU A 769 -27.78 24.27 -18.83
CA GLU A 769 -27.06 25.04 -17.80
C GLU A 769 -25.54 24.92 -17.91
N ASN A 770 -25.03 23.85 -18.55
CA ASN A 770 -23.58 23.67 -18.78
C ASN A 770 -23.04 24.50 -19.97
N LYS A 771 -23.89 25.25 -20.69
CA LYS A 771 -23.45 26.14 -21.77
C LYS A 771 -22.36 27.12 -21.29
N LYS A 772 -22.55 27.70 -20.12
CA LYS A 772 -21.56 28.59 -19.48
C LYS A 772 -20.17 27.96 -19.35
N ASN A 773 -20.12 26.67 -18.96
CA ASN A 773 -18.84 25.95 -18.81
C ASN A 773 -18.19 25.69 -20.18
N VAL A 774 -18.98 25.52 -21.26
CA VAL A 774 -18.46 25.37 -22.61
C VAL A 774 -17.94 26.71 -23.14
N ASP A 775 -18.63 27.81 -22.85
CA ASP A 775 -18.23 29.15 -23.27
C ASP A 775 -16.91 29.62 -22.64
N GLU A 776 -16.57 29.11 -21.44
CA GLU A 776 -15.28 29.33 -20.76
C GLU A 776 -14.11 28.54 -21.41
N ILE A 777 -14.39 27.55 -22.25
CA ILE A 777 -13.35 26.72 -22.89
C ILE A 777 -12.82 27.46 -24.13
N ASP A 778 -11.51 27.54 -24.27
CA ASP A 778 -10.86 28.13 -25.44
C ASP A 778 -11.38 27.49 -26.74
N LYS A 779 -11.77 28.34 -27.68
CA LYS A 779 -12.34 27.98 -28.99
C LYS A 779 -11.47 26.99 -29.78
N ARG A 780 -10.15 26.98 -29.54
CA ARG A 780 -9.22 26.00 -30.15
C ARG A 780 -9.57 24.57 -29.81
N TYR A 781 -10.08 24.33 -28.60
CA TYR A 781 -10.48 22.98 -28.15
C TYR A 781 -11.84 22.56 -28.65
N LEU A 782 -12.72 23.49 -28.93
CA LEU A 782 -14.08 23.25 -29.39
C LEU A 782 -14.16 23.03 -30.91
N ARG A 783 -13.09 23.34 -31.66
CA ARG A 783 -13.07 23.24 -33.12
C ARG A 783 -13.35 21.81 -33.58
N GLY A 784 -14.36 21.65 -34.46
CA GLY A 784 -14.79 20.35 -34.99
C GLY A 784 -15.81 19.63 -34.12
N LEU A 785 -16.30 20.26 -33.06
CA LEU A 785 -17.35 19.74 -32.18
C LEU A 785 -18.64 20.53 -32.39
N SER A 786 -19.76 19.80 -32.31
CA SER A 786 -21.12 20.36 -32.32
C SER A 786 -21.79 20.05 -31.00
N PHE A 787 -22.45 21.03 -30.40
CA PHE A 787 -23.09 20.88 -29.10
C PHE A 787 -24.59 21.01 -29.21
N PHE A 788 -25.31 20.08 -28.59
CA PHE A 788 -26.77 20.20 -28.38
C PHE A 788 -27.01 20.39 -26.90
N TYR A 789 -27.61 21.53 -26.58
CA TYR A 789 -27.97 21.88 -25.21
C TYR A 789 -29.43 21.50 -24.98
N VAL A 790 -29.66 20.68 -23.94
CA VAL A 790 -30.99 20.10 -23.68
C VAL A 790 -31.45 20.40 -22.26
N GLU A 791 -32.74 20.59 -22.06
CA GLU A 791 -33.37 20.78 -20.75
C GLU A 791 -34.15 19.57 -20.31
N ASN A 792 -34.68 18.79 -21.27
CA ASN A 792 -35.54 17.64 -21.00
C ASN A 792 -35.08 16.38 -21.74
N ILE A 793 -35.45 15.24 -21.22
CA ILE A 793 -35.13 13.93 -21.81
C ILE A 793 -35.69 13.76 -23.24
N PHE A 794 -36.86 14.32 -23.51
CA PHE A 794 -37.44 14.25 -24.86
C PHE A 794 -36.51 14.86 -25.91
N ASP A 795 -35.87 15.98 -25.60
CA ASP A 795 -34.87 16.63 -26.45
C ASP A 795 -33.62 15.77 -26.62
N VAL A 796 -33.20 15.10 -25.55
CA VAL A 796 -32.06 14.16 -25.63
C VAL A 796 -32.37 13.02 -26.60
N VAL A 797 -33.51 12.35 -26.46
CA VAL A 797 -33.92 11.23 -27.32
C VAL A 797 -34.12 11.67 -28.78
N LYS A 798 -34.77 12.83 -28.99
CA LYS A 798 -34.96 13.41 -30.31
C LYS A 798 -33.64 13.72 -31.03
N ASN A 799 -32.64 14.23 -30.31
CA ASN A 799 -31.36 14.60 -30.88
C ASN A 799 -30.39 13.41 -30.99
N SER A 800 -30.58 12.32 -30.22
CA SER A 800 -29.68 11.17 -30.18
C SER A 800 -30.12 10.02 -31.10
N LEU A 801 -31.42 9.73 -31.23
CA LEU A 801 -31.92 8.60 -32.00
C LEU A 801 -32.27 8.96 -33.46
N LEU A 802 -31.89 8.06 -34.35
CA LEU A 802 -32.29 8.12 -35.75
C LEU A 802 -33.72 7.54 -35.89
N LYS A 803 -34.42 7.93 -36.94
CA LYS A 803 -35.72 7.29 -37.33
C LYS A 803 -35.50 5.84 -37.82
N GLN A 804 -34.30 5.53 -38.29
CA GLN A 804 -33.92 4.20 -38.79
C GLN A 804 -33.88 3.20 -37.67
N LYS A 805 -34.59 2.06 -37.85
CA LYS A 805 -34.49 0.89 -36.99
C LYS A 805 -33.26 0.07 -37.34
N VAL A 806 -32.78 -0.72 -36.38
CA VAL A 806 -31.65 -1.66 -36.56
C VAL A 806 -32.13 -2.77 -37.52
N SER A 807 -31.28 -3.14 -38.50
CA SER A 807 -31.61 -4.19 -39.48
C SER A 807 -31.60 -5.61 -38.87
N CYS A 808 -30.96 -5.78 -37.71
CA CYS A 808 -30.95 -7.05 -36.98
C CYS A 808 -32.01 -7.02 -35.89
N LEU A 809 -33.12 -7.62 -36.11
CA LEU A 809 -34.14 -7.89 -35.08
C LEU A 809 -33.57 -8.91 -34.12
N LEU A 810 -33.04 -8.48 -32.99
CA LEU A 810 -32.64 -9.37 -31.89
C LEU A 810 -33.84 -10.18 -31.32
N TYR A 811 -35.07 -9.79 -31.67
CA TYR A 811 -36.31 -10.45 -31.25
C TYR A 811 -37.31 -10.47 -32.41
N THR A 812 -37.18 -11.41 -33.32
CA THR A 812 -38.36 -11.93 -34.06
C THR A 812 -39.13 -12.78 -33.08
N SER A 813 -40.35 -12.37 -32.72
CA SER A 813 -41.33 -13.30 -32.15
C SER A 813 -41.40 -14.52 -33.07
N PRO A 814 -41.30 -15.76 -32.54
CA PRO A 814 -41.79 -16.86 -33.29
C PRO A 814 -43.29 -16.63 -33.45
N SER A 815 -43.77 -16.58 -34.68
CA SER A 815 -45.18 -16.60 -35.10
C SER A 815 -45.89 -17.76 -34.44
#